data_055b4192857e1714ed97543bec5b2d86
#
_entry.id   055b4192857e1714ed97543bec5b2d86
#
_cell.length_a   1.000
_cell.length_b   1.000
_cell.length_c   1.000
_cell.angle_alpha   90.00
_cell.angle_beta   90.00
_cell.angle_gamma   90.00
#
_symmetry.space_group_name_H-M   'P 1'
#
loop_
_entity.id
_entity.type
_entity.pdbx_description
1 polymer ?
#
loop_
_entity_poly.entity_id
_entity_poly.type
_entity_poly.pdbx_seq_one_letter_code
_entity_poly.pdbx_strand_id
1 'polypeptide(L)'
;MRDAGEIMNKAVMTEEKTKIVYEGGGSLDARPGQDENGVLIDDGRIEAMKEYLSPEELYQDLIARVRRYHPSDDISMIEKAYRVAEKAHEGQVRKSGEPYIIHPLCVAIILADLELDKETIEAGLLHDVVEDTIMTVEEITKEFGPDVALLVDGVTKLQHINFRSDKENGESRTPDQQEVQAENLRKMFLAMAKDIRVIMIKLADRLHNMRTLKHQPPEKQQRIARETMEIYAPIAQRLGISKIKVELDDLSLKYLEPDVYYDLVDKIAIRRSERETYIRQIVEEVAEHMKNAGIKARLDGRVKHFFSIYKKMKNQHKTLDQIYDLFAVRIIVDTVKDCYAALGVIHEMYKPIPGRFKDYIAMPKANMYQSLHTTVIGSSGQPFEIQIRTVEMHKAAEFGIAAHWKYKEASDGKKVEAQEEEKLAWLRQILEWQRDMSDNREFMNLLKSDLDLFSDSVYCFTPTGDVKTLPAGSTPIDFAYSVHTAVGNRMIGARVNDKLVNIDYEIQNGDRVEILTSQNSKGPSRDWLNLVKSTQAKNKINQWFRNEFKEENIGKGKEMLLAYCKAKGLSAADLLKPPYMEAQMKKYGFRDWDSLLAAVGHGGLKEGQILNRMQELYDRDHPRVLSNEEVLAGIAENAQARQMLPRAKSKNGIVVKGIHDVAVRFSKCCSPVPGDEIIGFVTRGRGISIHRTDCVNILNLPEIERARLIDADWEGSPEEIQGEKYVAEIVIYANNRSGLLADISRALTEKNIDILSMNTRTSKQGLATLSASFEVGGREELNRVIEKIRTIESVLDIERS
;
A
#
# COMPACT_ATOMS: atom_id res chain seq x y z
N MET A 1 19.79 -1.16 35.98
CA MET A 1 18.48 -1.82 36.06
C MET A 1 17.40 -1.03 36.83
N ARG A 2 17.75 0.04 37.56
CA ARG A 2 16.73 0.96 38.16
C ARG A 2 16.33 2.11 37.23
N ASP A 3 17.17 2.53 36.29
CA ASP A 3 16.90 3.65 35.37
C ASP A 3 15.97 3.31 34.20
N ALA A 4 15.91 2.03 33.79
CA ALA A 4 15.00 1.60 32.72
C ALA A 4 13.51 1.56 33.14
N GLY A 5 13.24 1.37 34.42
CA GLY A 5 11.89 1.39 34.96
C GLY A 5 11.32 2.82 35.11
N GLU A 6 12.16 3.80 35.39
CA GLU A 6 11.73 5.21 35.47
C GLU A 6 11.48 5.83 34.10
N ILE A 7 12.22 5.41 33.08
CA ILE A 7 12.01 5.88 31.70
C ILE A 7 10.69 5.30 31.13
N MET A 8 10.38 4.03 31.41
CA MET A 8 9.08 3.44 31.01
C MET A 8 7.90 4.09 31.73
N ASN A 9 8.04 4.43 33.02
CA ASN A 9 6.98 5.13 33.75
C ASN A 9 6.81 6.59 33.27
N LYS A 10 7.87 7.26 32.85
CA LYS A 10 7.74 8.59 32.23
C LYS A 10 7.09 8.55 30.84
N ALA A 11 7.36 7.52 30.02
CA ALA A 11 6.72 7.35 28.72
C ALA A 11 5.22 7.04 28.87
N VAL A 12 4.85 6.22 29.83
CA VAL A 12 3.44 5.93 30.15
C VAL A 12 2.72 7.17 30.70
N MET A 13 3.41 7.98 31.53
CA MET A 13 2.84 9.24 32.03
C MET A 13 2.70 10.31 30.94
N THR A 14 3.53 10.31 29.86
CA THR A 14 3.34 11.21 28.73
C THR A 14 2.18 10.79 27.83
N GLU A 15 1.91 9.49 27.67
CA GLU A 15 0.68 9.01 27.02
C GLU A 15 -0.58 9.37 27.81
N GLU A 16 -0.57 9.24 29.15
CA GLU A 16 -1.67 9.70 29.98
C GLU A 16 -1.85 11.23 29.99
N LYS A 17 -0.76 12.01 29.95
CA LYS A 17 -0.88 13.49 29.83
C LYS A 17 -1.39 13.93 28.47
N THR A 18 -1.08 13.22 27.41
CA THR A 18 -1.68 13.48 26.08
C THR A 18 -3.17 13.10 26.08
N LYS A 19 -3.58 12.06 26.82
CA LYS A 19 -4.99 11.70 27.06
C LYS A 19 -5.74 12.79 27.87
N ILE A 20 -5.11 13.39 28.88
CA ILE A 20 -5.74 14.39 29.73
C ILE A 20 -6.06 15.69 29.00
N VAL A 21 -5.35 16.05 27.92
CA VAL A 21 -5.67 17.23 27.10
C VAL A 21 -6.93 17.02 26.25
N TYR A 22 -7.39 15.79 26.05
CA TYR A 22 -8.63 15.43 25.33
C TYR A 22 -9.83 15.14 26.25
N GLU A 23 -9.64 15.05 27.58
CA GLU A 23 -10.71 14.82 28.57
C GLU A 23 -11.29 16.11 29.19
N GLY A 24 -11.16 17.25 28.56
CA GLY A 24 -11.88 18.45 28.94
C GLY A 24 -13.40 18.25 28.76
N GLY A 25 -14.10 17.89 29.84
CA GLY A 25 -15.56 17.79 29.91
C GLY A 25 -16.22 19.13 29.61
N GLY A 26 -16.47 19.42 28.34
CA GLY A 26 -17.28 20.53 27.87
C GLY A 26 -18.69 20.04 27.56
N SER A 27 -19.72 20.82 27.90
CA SER A 27 -21.12 20.58 27.60
C SER A 27 -21.31 20.27 26.11
N LEU A 28 -22.38 19.55 25.77
CA LEU A 28 -22.80 19.11 24.43
C LEU A 28 -22.89 20.23 23.36
N ASP A 29 -22.68 21.50 23.74
CA ASP A 29 -22.69 22.68 22.84
C ASP A 29 -21.29 23.24 22.51
N ALA A 30 -20.22 22.67 23.06
CA ALA A 30 -18.86 23.12 22.73
C ALA A 30 -18.42 22.48 21.39
N ARG A 31 -18.10 23.29 20.40
CA ARG A 31 -17.49 22.84 19.14
C ARG A 31 -16.15 22.15 19.44
N PRO A 32 -15.86 20.97 18.82
CA PRO A 32 -14.61 20.26 19.08
C PRO A 32 -13.41 21.17 18.78
N GLY A 33 -12.45 21.23 19.71
CA GLY A 33 -11.20 21.97 19.53
C GLY A 33 -11.20 23.44 20.00
N GLN A 34 -12.25 23.91 20.67
CA GLN A 34 -12.21 25.22 21.33
C GLN A 34 -11.66 25.09 22.77
N ASP A 35 -10.69 25.96 23.12
CA ASP A 35 -10.33 26.16 24.52
C ASP A 35 -11.42 26.95 25.24
N GLU A 36 -11.30 27.09 26.58
CA GLU A 36 -12.25 27.82 27.42
C GLU A 36 -12.50 29.29 26.97
N ASN A 37 -11.66 29.82 26.06
CA ASN A 37 -11.72 31.18 25.51
C ASN A 37 -12.14 31.22 24.02
N GLY A 38 -12.52 30.08 23.41
CA GLY A 38 -13.03 30.04 22.04
C GLY A 38 -11.97 30.08 20.93
N VAL A 39 -10.66 29.95 21.27
CA VAL A 39 -9.57 29.88 20.30
C VAL A 39 -9.40 28.44 19.84
N LEU A 40 -9.63 28.22 18.56
CA LEU A 40 -9.41 26.87 17.94
C LEU A 40 -7.93 26.67 17.65
N ILE A 41 -7.34 25.62 18.23
CA ILE A 41 -6.03 25.10 17.81
C ILE A 41 -6.29 23.80 17.07
N ASP A 42 -6.34 23.90 15.73
CA ASP A 42 -6.52 22.75 14.84
C ASP A 42 -5.14 22.16 14.49
N ASP A 43 -4.91 20.91 14.89
CA ASP A 43 -3.72 20.16 14.53
C ASP A 43 -3.85 19.48 13.14
N GLY A 44 -4.99 19.68 12.45
CA GLY A 44 -5.25 19.17 11.12
C GLY A 44 -5.49 17.67 11.04
N ARG A 45 -5.72 17.01 12.19
CA ARG A 45 -6.00 15.55 12.25
C ARG A 45 -7.49 15.27 12.22
N ILE A 46 -7.84 14.07 11.80
CA ILE A 46 -9.17 13.53 12.03
C ILE A 46 -9.30 13.27 13.53
N GLU A 47 -10.42 13.72 14.12
CA GLU A 47 -10.65 13.58 15.56
C GLU A 47 -10.41 12.15 16.03
N ALA A 48 -9.55 11.98 17.02
CA ALA A 48 -9.24 10.65 17.57
C ALA A 48 -10.49 10.07 18.22
N MET A 49 -10.84 8.84 17.84
CA MET A 49 -11.94 8.12 18.48
C MET A 49 -11.52 7.66 19.86
N LYS A 50 -12.45 7.70 20.81
CA LYS A 50 -12.22 7.18 22.16
C LYS A 50 -11.96 5.67 22.11
N GLU A 51 -10.88 5.20 22.69
CA GLU A 51 -10.41 3.79 22.60
C GLU A 51 -11.33 2.75 23.25
N TYR A 52 -12.43 3.15 23.90
CA TYR A 52 -13.26 2.24 24.73
C TYR A 52 -14.77 2.44 24.50
N LEU A 53 -15.19 2.87 23.32
CA LEU A 53 -16.61 2.96 23.02
C LEU A 53 -17.15 1.58 22.57
N SER A 54 -18.35 1.24 23.05
CA SER A 54 -19.08 0.07 22.57
C SER A 54 -19.46 0.25 21.08
N PRO A 55 -19.71 -0.85 20.33
CA PRO A 55 -20.17 -0.75 18.95
C PRO A 55 -21.38 0.16 18.77
N GLU A 56 -22.32 0.12 19.74
CA GLU A 56 -23.53 0.95 19.69
C GLU A 56 -23.21 2.45 19.89
N GLU A 57 -22.29 2.80 20.81
CA GLU A 57 -21.84 4.18 21.01
C GLU A 57 -21.10 4.73 19.78
N LEU A 58 -20.28 3.91 19.12
CA LEU A 58 -19.62 4.27 17.86
C LEU A 58 -20.64 4.47 16.72
N TYR A 59 -21.66 3.62 16.67
CA TYR A 59 -22.74 3.78 15.72
C TYR A 59 -23.51 5.09 15.93
N GLN A 60 -23.82 5.45 17.18
CA GLN A 60 -24.48 6.73 17.49
C GLN A 60 -23.58 7.93 17.14
N ASP A 61 -22.26 7.85 17.37
CA ASP A 61 -21.32 8.88 16.95
C ASP A 61 -21.27 9.02 15.41
N LEU A 62 -21.24 7.87 14.67
CA LEU A 62 -21.34 7.86 13.21
C LEU A 62 -22.59 8.63 12.73
N ILE A 63 -23.75 8.29 13.28
CA ILE A 63 -25.03 8.92 12.88
C ILE A 63 -25.04 10.42 13.21
N ALA A 64 -24.52 10.79 14.39
CA ALA A 64 -24.40 12.21 14.78
C ALA A 64 -23.52 12.99 13.79
N ARG A 65 -22.41 12.39 13.34
CA ARG A 65 -21.51 13.01 12.34
C ARG A 65 -22.19 13.13 10.97
N VAL A 66 -22.86 12.10 10.47
CA VAL A 66 -23.55 12.12 9.18
C VAL A 66 -24.64 13.20 9.17
N ARG A 67 -25.45 13.30 10.24
CA ARG A 67 -26.51 14.32 10.37
C ARG A 67 -26.00 15.77 10.37
N ARG A 68 -24.74 16.02 10.73
CA ARG A 68 -24.15 17.38 10.71
C ARG A 68 -24.01 17.95 9.31
N TYR A 69 -23.77 17.13 8.32
CA TYR A 69 -23.47 17.59 6.96
C TYR A 69 -24.45 17.11 5.88
N HIS A 70 -25.13 15.99 6.11
CA HIS A 70 -26.01 15.42 5.09
C HIS A 70 -27.38 16.12 5.10
N PRO A 71 -27.93 16.54 3.93
CA PRO A 71 -29.18 17.27 3.84
C PRO A 71 -30.43 16.42 4.17
N SER A 72 -30.35 15.10 4.03
CA SER A 72 -31.46 14.17 4.32
C SER A 72 -31.27 13.49 5.67
N ASP A 73 -32.34 13.48 6.49
CA ASP A 73 -32.37 12.77 7.78
C ASP A 73 -32.57 11.26 7.64
N ASP A 74 -32.83 10.75 6.44
CA ASP A 74 -32.98 9.32 6.20
C ASP A 74 -31.61 8.60 6.29
N ILE A 75 -31.45 7.81 7.32
CA ILE A 75 -30.27 7.00 7.62
C ILE A 75 -30.56 5.49 7.57
N SER A 76 -31.74 5.10 7.08
CA SER A 76 -32.24 3.71 7.13
C SER A 76 -31.28 2.72 6.47
N MET A 77 -30.63 3.11 5.36
CA MET A 77 -29.68 2.25 4.65
C MET A 77 -28.35 2.13 5.40
N ILE A 78 -27.88 3.19 6.05
CA ILE A 78 -26.67 3.14 6.91
C ILE A 78 -26.93 2.23 8.12
N GLU A 79 -28.13 2.33 8.74
CA GLU A 79 -28.51 1.44 9.83
C GLU A 79 -28.56 -0.02 9.37
N LYS A 80 -29.18 -0.26 8.20
CA LYS A 80 -29.21 -1.60 7.60
C LYS A 80 -27.81 -2.14 7.34
N ALA A 81 -26.90 -1.33 6.79
CA ALA A 81 -25.51 -1.71 6.52
C ALA A 81 -24.78 -2.08 7.81
N TYR A 82 -24.97 -1.28 8.87
CA TYR A 82 -24.39 -1.59 10.19
C TYR A 82 -24.89 -2.93 10.73
N ARG A 83 -26.24 -3.19 10.72
CA ARG A 83 -26.81 -4.44 11.22
C ARG A 83 -26.37 -5.66 10.41
N VAL A 84 -26.24 -5.51 9.09
CA VAL A 84 -25.71 -6.58 8.22
C VAL A 84 -24.24 -6.86 8.55
N ALA A 85 -23.41 -5.84 8.67
CA ALA A 85 -22.00 -6.00 9.03
C ALA A 85 -21.80 -6.59 10.44
N GLU A 86 -22.59 -6.13 11.43
CA GLU A 86 -22.58 -6.63 12.80
C GLU A 86 -22.86 -8.13 12.85
N LYS A 87 -23.94 -8.56 12.14
CA LYS A 87 -24.32 -9.97 12.06
C LYS A 87 -23.29 -10.81 11.31
N ALA A 88 -22.74 -10.28 10.21
CA ALA A 88 -21.78 -10.99 9.39
C ALA A 88 -20.46 -11.26 10.15
N HIS A 89 -20.04 -10.33 11.00
CA HIS A 89 -18.83 -10.43 11.84
C HIS A 89 -19.08 -10.94 13.26
N GLU A 90 -20.28 -11.50 13.52
CA GLU A 90 -20.63 -12.01 14.86
C GLU A 90 -19.63 -13.08 15.34
N GLY A 91 -19.08 -12.87 16.52
CA GLY A 91 -18.09 -13.77 17.13
C GLY A 91 -16.66 -13.62 16.61
N GLN A 92 -16.41 -12.76 15.61
CA GLN A 92 -15.05 -12.43 15.18
C GLN A 92 -14.44 -11.36 16.10
N VAL A 93 -13.14 -11.51 16.40
CA VAL A 93 -12.38 -10.57 17.22
C VAL A 93 -11.08 -10.18 16.51
N ARG A 94 -10.67 -8.92 16.66
CA ARG A 94 -9.39 -8.42 16.17
C ARG A 94 -8.23 -8.88 17.05
N LYS A 95 -6.99 -8.69 16.60
CA LYS A 95 -5.77 -8.95 17.39
C LYS A 95 -5.66 -8.08 18.65
N SER A 96 -6.34 -6.95 18.69
CA SER A 96 -6.52 -6.08 19.86
C SER A 96 -7.44 -6.68 20.92
N GLY A 97 -8.19 -7.75 20.60
CA GLY A 97 -9.18 -8.39 21.48
C GLY A 97 -10.58 -7.78 21.40
N GLU A 98 -10.79 -6.74 20.61
CA GLU A 98 -12.08 -6.07 20.41
C GLU A 98 -12.95 -6.78 19.36
N PRO A 99 -14.31 -6.66 19.41
CA PRO A 99 -15.19 -7.15 18.36
C PRO A 99 -14.82 -6.59 16.98
N TYR A 100 -14.86 -7.44 15.95
CA TYR A 100 -14.43 -7.04 14.59
C TYR A 100 -15.21 -5.86 14.03
N ILE A 101 -16.51 -5.74 14.35
CA ILE A 101 -17.42 -4.67 13.87
C ILE A 101 -16.93 -3.25 14.22
N ILE A 102 -16.08 -3.09 15.24
CA ILE A 102 -15.47 -1.80 15.58
C ILE A 102 -14.65 -1.25 14.42
N HIS A 103 -14.00 -2.11 13.64
CA HIS A 103 -13.20 -1.68 12.49
C HIS A 103 -14.04 -1.03 11.38
N PRO A 104 -15.06 -1.67 10.82
CA PRO A 104 -15.93 -1.05 9.82
C PRO A 104 -16.61 0.24 10.34
N LEU A 105 -17.03 0.26 11.61
CA LEU A 105 -17.58 1.48 12.22
C LEU A 105 -16.56 2.63 12.23
N CYS A 106 -15.33 2.36 12.64
CA CYS A 106 -14.26 3.35 12.65
C CYS A 106 -13.93 3.84 11.23
N VAL A 107 -13.91 2.94 10.25
CA VAL A 107 -13.73 3.31 8.83
C VAL A 107 -14.87 4.22 8.38
N ALA A 108 -16.12 3.88 8.67
CA ALA A 108 -17.30 4.69 8.33
C ALA A 108 -17.27 6.07 9.01
N ILE A 109 -16.82 6.16 10.26
CA ILE A 109 -16.63 7.44 10.99
C ILE A 109 -15.57 8.32 10.29
N ILE A 110 -14.45 7.73 9.87
CA ILE A 110 -13.42 8.47 9.12
C ILE A 110 -14.00 9.00 7.78
N LEU A 111 -14.82 8.21 7.09
CA LEU A 111 -15.48 8.64 5.85
C LEU A 111 -16.51 9.74 6.11
N ALA A 112 -17.27 9.66 7.22
CA ALA A 112 -18.19 10.72 7.65
C ALA A 112 -17.45 12.03 8.01
N ASP A 113 -16.26 11.95 8.62
CA ASP A 113 -15.42 13.13 8.89
C ASP A 113 -14.86 13.78 7.62
N LEU A 114 -14.86 13.04 6.50
CA LEU A 114 -14.57 13.58 5.17
C LEU A 114 -15.81 14.11 4.44
N GLU A 115 -16.97 14.12 5.09
CA GLU A 115 -18.27 14.57 4.56
C GLU A 115 -18.69 13.83 3.26
N LEU A 116 -18.43 12.51 3.15
CA LEU A 116 -18.77 11.70 1.98
C LEU A 116 -20.24 11.27 1.95
N ASP A 117 -20.71 10.82 0.77
CA ASP A 117 -22.10 10.37 0.55
C ASP A 117 -22.46 9.11 1.33
N LYS A 118 -23.76 8.83 1.45
CA LYS A 118 -24.28 7.69 2.21
C LYS A 118 -23.82 6.35 1.65
N GLU A 119 -23.79 6.22 0.34
CA GLU A 119 -23.38 5.01 -0.36
C GLU A 119 -21.91 4.67 -0.04
N THR A 120 -21.05 5.69 0.08
CA THR A 120 -19.66 5.49 0.52
C THR A 120 -19.55 5.05 1.97
N ILE A 121 -20.40 5.58 2.85
CA ILE A 121 -20.47 5.19 4.27
C ILE A 121 -20.97 3.76 4.41
N GLU A 122 -22.04 3.39 3.68
CA GLU A 122 -22.57 2.03 3.61
C GLU A 122 -21.51 1.05 3.11
N ALA A 123 -20.81 1.40 2.01
CA ALA A 123 -19.72 0.60 1.50
C ALA A 123 -18.53 0.50 2.50
N GLY A 124 -18.27 1.54 3.27
CA GLY A 124 -17.28 1.53 4.36
C GLY A 124 -17.65 0.59 5.51
N LEU A 125 -18.96 0.47 5.84
CA LEU A 125 -19.45 -0.51 6.81
C LEU A 125 -19.38 -1.95 6.28
N LEU A 126 -19.52 -2.15 4.98
CA LEU A 126 -19.63 -3.46 4.33
C LEU A 126 -18.32 -3.93 3.66
N HIS A 127 -17.23 -3.15 3.70
CA HIS A 127 -16.05 -3.37 2.87
C HIS A 127 -15.34 -4.71 3.11
N ASP A 128 -15.36 -5.23 4.35
CA ASP A 128 -14.74 -6.51 4.72
C ASP A 128 -15.75 -7.68 4.70
N VAL A 129 -17.07 -7.41 4.55
CA VAL A 129 -18.11 -8.45 4.65
C VAL A 129 -17.97 -9.50 3.56
N VAL A 130 -17.63 -9.11 2.33
CA VAL A 130 -17.43 -10.05 1.21
C VAL A 130 -16.16 -10.87 1.35
N GLU A 131 -15.13 -10.34 2.01
CA GLU A 131 -13.84 -11.01 2.15
C GLU A 131 -13.81 -11.97 3.33
N ASP A 132 -14.29 -11.50 4.49
CA ASP A 132 -14.14 -12.19 5.77
C ASP A 132 -15.37 -13.01 6.17
N THR A 133 -16.43 -13.01 5.34
CA THR A 133 -17.68 -13.73 5.62
C THR A 133 -18.21 -14.50 4.40
N ILE A 134 -19.39 -15.10 4.54
CA ILE A 134 -20.04 -15.89 3.47
C ILE A 134 -20.90 -15.03 2.52
N MET A 135 -21.02 -13.72 2.75
CA MET A 135 -21.89 -12.84 1.95
C MET A 135 -21.23 -12.54 0.59
N THR A 136 -22.04 -12.55 -0.47
CA THR A 136 -21.58 -12.35 -1.85
C THR A 136 -21.86 -10.93 -2.36
N VAL A 137 -21.14 -10.51 -3.42
CA VAL A 137 -21.37 -9.21 -4.08
C VAL A 137 -22.77 -9.13 -4.67
N GLU A 138 -23.34 -10.26 -5.14
CA GLU A 138 -24.69 -10.35 -5.68
C GLU A 138 -25.74 -10.06 -4.60
N GLU A 139 -25.53 -10.54 -3.37
CA GLU A 139 -26.42 -10.26 -2.23
C GLU A 139 -26.33 -8.79 -1.83
N ILE A 140 -25.14 -8.19 -1.80
CA ILE A 140 -24.98 -6.76 -1.56
C ILE A 140 -25.67 -5.95 -2.65
N THR A 141 -25.54 -6.34 -3.92
CA THR A 141 -26.21 -5.67 -5.04
C THR A 141 -27.74 -5.66 -4.87
N LYS A 142 -28.31 -6.78 -4.41
CA LYS A 142 -29.76 -6.91 -4.19
C LYS A 142 -30.24 -6.08 -3.00
N GLU A 143 -29.42 -5.97 -1.94
CA GLU A 143 -29.83 -5.33 -0.70
C GLU A 143 -29.53 -3.83 -0.63
N PHE A 144 -28.42 -3.38 -1.22
CA PHE A 144 -27.88 -2.02 -1.12
C PHE A 144 -27.72 -1.32 -2.47
N GLY A 145 -28.03 -2.01 -3.56
CA GLY A 145 -27.95 -1.45 -4.91
C GLY A 145 -26.58 -1.62 -5.58
N PRO A 146 -26.50 -1.30 -6.89
CA PRO A 146 -25.31 -1.52 -7.71
C PRO A 146 -24.12 -0.61 -7.32
N ASP A 147 -24.38 0.60 -6.82
CA ASP A 147 -23.32 1.57 -6.48
C ASP A 147 -22.54 1.10 -5.27
N VAL A 148 -23.22 0.72 -4.18
CA VAL A 148 -22.57 0.17 -2.97
C VAL A 148 -21.83 -1.13 -3.31
N ALA A 149 -22.45 -2.01 -4.10
CA ALA A 149 -21.82 -3.26 -4.52
C ALA A 149 -20.55 -3.03 -5.36
N LEU A 150 -20.54 -2.04 -6.26
CA LEU A 150 -19.39 -1.64 -7.05
C LEU A 150 -18.23 -1.17 -6.16
N LEU A 151 -18.53 -0.37 -5.14
CA LEU A 151 -17.55 0.14 -4.20
C LEU A 151 -16.94 -0.99 -3.36
N VAL A 152 -17.78 -1.87 -2.79
CA VAL A 152 -17.34 -3.03 -2.00
C VAL A 152 -16.51 -3.98 -2.85
N ASP A 153 -16.95 -4.37 -4.06
CA ASP A 153 -16.20 -5.21 -4.99
C ASP A 153 -14.84 -4.59 -5.36
N GLY A 154 -14.83 -3.26 -5.57
CA GLY A 154 -13.61 -2.51 -5.82
C GLY A 154 -12.59 -2.61 -4.68
N VAL A 155 -13.04 -2.46 -3.43
CA VAL A 155 -12.18 -2.55 -2.23
C VAL A 155 -11.71 -3.99 -2.00
N THR A 156 -12.60 -5.00 -2.11
CA THR A 156 -12.30 -6.43 -1.92
C THR A 156 -11.26 -6.93 -2.94
N LYS A 157 -11.39 -6.55 -4.22
CA LYS A 157 -10.40 -6.90 -5.26
C LYS A 157 -9.01 -6.35 -4.98
N LEU A 158 -8.91 -5.29 -4.18
CA LEU A 158 -7.64 -4.72 -3.71
C LEU A 158 -7.03 -5.50 -2.54
N GLN A 159 -7.84 -6.22 -1.76
CA GLN A 159 -7.40 -7.00 -0.59
C GLN A 159 -6.98 -8.44 -0.94
N HIS A 160 -7.65 -9.10 -1.90
CA HIS A 160 -7.25 -10.44 -2.40
C HIS A 160 -5.84 -10.52 -3.00
N ILE A 161 -5.17 -9.43 -2.98
CA ILE A 161 -3.78 -9.29 -3.29
C ILE A 161 -2.97 -9.72 -2.06
N ASN A 162 -3.00 -11.02 -1.78
CA ASN A 162 -2.24 -11.60 -0.69
C ASN A 162 -0.76 -11.32 -0.85
N PHE A 163 -0.22 -10.49 0.03
CA PHE A 163 1.20 -10.46 0.38
C PHE A 163 1.58 -11.80 1.08
N ARG A 164 1.40 -12.92 0.39
CA ARG A 164 1.97 -14.20 0.78
C ARG A 164 3.44 -14.20 0.42
N SER A 165 4.23 -13.59 1.26
CA SER A 165 5.61 -13.96 1.43
C SER A 165 5.92 -13.93 2.91
N ASP A 166 5.51 -14.98 3.61
CA ASP A 166 6.24 -15.41 4.77
C ASP A 166 7.59 -15.91 4.26
N LYS A 167 8.65 -15.12 4.50
CA LYS A 167 9.94 -15.61 4.99
C LYS A 167 10.96 -14.49 5.06
N GLU A 168 11.36 -14.26 6.30
CA GLU A 168 12.66 -13.98 6.88
C GLU A 168 13.80 -13.52 5.96
N ASN A 169 14.38 -12.46 6.42
CA ASN A 169 15.71 -11.88 6.22
C ASN A 169 15.70 -10.54 5.50
N GLY A 170 16.35 -9.58 6.18
CA GLY A 170 16.55 -8.18 5.77
C GLY A 170 17.33 -7.94 4.48
N GLU A 171 17.10 -8.73 3.45
CA GLU A 171 17.68 -8.58 2.12
C GLU A 171 16.69 -7.99 1.13
N SER A 172 17.22 -7.23 0.17
CA SER A 172 16.48 -6.58 -0.90
C SER A 172 15.38 -7.47 -1.49
N ARG A 173 14.16 -6.92 -1.63
CA ARG A 173 12.97 -7.58 -2.21
C ARG A 173 13.35 -8.41 -3.43
N THR A 174 12.95 -9.69 -3.43
CA THR A 174 13.16 -10.56 -4.60
C THR A 174 12.41 -9.99 -5.81
N PRO A 175 12.88 -10.22 -7.04
CA PRO A 175 12.22 -9.77 -8.27
C PRO A 175 10.73 -10.11 -8.36
N ASP A 176 10.32 -11.27 -7.85
CA ASP A 176 8.92 -11.73 -7.79
C ASP A 176 8.04 -10.89 -6.86
N GLN A 177 8.57 -10.43 -5.73
CA GLN A 177 7.82 -9.60 -4.77
C GLN A 177 7.52 -8.20 -5.30
N GLN A 178 8.46 -7.63 -6.07
CA GLN A 178 8.25 -6.33 -6.73
C GLN A 178 7.21 -6.42 -7.84
N GLU A 179 7.18 -7.53 -8.57
CA GLU A 179 6.22 -7.74 -9.66
C GLU A 179 4.80 -7.91 -9.13
N VAL A 180 4.61 -8.68 -8.06
CA VAL A 180 3.32 -8.84 -7.37
C VAL A 180 2.83 -7.49 -6.82
N GLN A 181 3.69 -6.69 -6.19
CA GLN A 181 3.31 -5.37 -5.68
C GLN A 181 2.88 -4.42 -6.81
N ALA A 182 3.58 -4.45 -7.93
CA ALA A 182 3.25 -3.63 -9.08
C ALA A 182 1.92 -4.03 -9.74
N GLU A 183 1.65 -5.33 -9.88
CA GLU A 183 0.35 -5.83 -10.36
C GLU A 183 -0.80 -5.37 -9.44
N ASN A 184 -0.55 -5.37 -8.17
CA ASN A 184 -1.50 -4.99 -7.15
C ASN A 184 -1.88 -3.50 -7.23
N LEU A 185 -0.87 -2.65 -7.32
CA LEU A 185 -1.10 -1.22 -7.51
C LEU A 185 -1.81 -0.94 -8.84
N ARG A 186 -1.46 -1.69 -9.89
CA ARG A 186 -2.14 -1.60 -11.18
C ARG A 186 -3.64 -1.89 -11.07
N LYS A 187 -4.03 -2.95 -10.35
CA LYS A 187 -5.44 -3.28 -10.08
C LYS A 187 -6.12 -2.18 -9.26
N MET A 188 -5.42 -1.62 -8.27
CA MET A 188 -5.91 -0.52 -7.46
C MET A 188 -6.25 0.71 -8.32
N PHE A 189 -5.37 1.13 -9.21
CA PHE A 189 -5.63 2.26 -10.10
C PHE A 189 -6.77 1.99 -11.08
N LEU A 190 -6.95 0.73 -11.53
CA LEU A 190 -8.10 0.35 -12.34
C LEU A 190 -9.43 0.49 -11.58
N ALA A 191 -9.47 0.10 -10.32
CA ALA A 191 -10.66 0.24 -9.48
C ALA A 191 -10.94 1.74 -9.21
N MET A 192 -9.90 2.52 -8.87
CA MET A 192 -10.01 3.98 -8.69
C MET A 192 -10.54 4.71 -9.94
N ALA A 193 -10.18 4.23 -11.11
CA ALA A 193 -10.61 4.84 -12.37
C ALA A 193 -12.08 4.55 -12.73
N LYS A 194 -12.66 3.51 -12.14
CA LYS A 194 -14.09 3.23 -12.24
C LYS A 194 -14.86 4.13 -11.27
N ASP A 195 -14.41 4.21 -10.03
CA ASP A 195 -14.97 5.09 -9.02
C ASP A 195 -13.90 5.47 -7.99
N ILE A 196 -13.66 6.77 -7.84
CA ILE A 196 -12.62 7.28 -6.93
C ILE A 196 -12.94 7.02 -5.46
N ARG A 197 -14.22 6.80 -5.12
CA ARG A 197 -14.65 6.50 -3.74
C ARG A 197 -14.01 5.21 -3.21
N VAL A 198 -13.67 4.28 -4.09
CA VAL A 198 -12.94 3.04 -3.72
C VAL A 198 -11.64 3.35 -2.99
N ILE A 199 -10.85 4.34 -3.47
CA ILE A 199 -9.60 4.71 -2.79
C ILE A 199 -9.85 5.48 -1.50
N MET A 200 -10.96 6.24 -1.42
CA MET A 200 -11.34 6.94 -0.19
C MET A 200 -11.60 5.94 0.95
N ILE A 201 -12.38 4.88 0.66
CA ILE A 201 -12.62 3.78 1.60
C ILE A 201 -11.30 3.11 1.98
N LYS A 202 -10.44 2.83 0.99
CA LYS A 202 -9.14 2.17 1.24
C LYS A 202 -8.17 3.03 2.06
N LEU A 203 -8.19 4.35 1.89
CA LEU A 203 -7.40 5.27 2.71
C LEU A 203 -7.93 5.34 4.15
N ALA A 204 -9.25 5.31 4.35
CA ALA A 204 -9.88 5.26 5.66
C ALA A 204 -9.57 3.93 6.39
N ASP A 205 -9.68 2.79 5.68
CA ASP A 205 -9.25 1.47 6.17
C ASP A 205 -7.77 1.48 6.58
N ARG A 206 -6.89 1.98 5.69
CA ARG A 206 -5.45 2.07 5.98
C ARG A 206 -5.18 2.95 7.21
N LEU A 207 -5.87 4.07 7.34
CA LEU A 207 -5.69 4.95 8.49
C LEU A 207 -6.08 4.27 9.80
N HIS A 208 -7.24 3.59 9.85
CA HIS A 208 -7.64 2.85 11.04
C HIS A 208 -6.68 1.70 11.35
N ASN A 209 -6.21 0.97 10.33
CA ASN A 209 -5.20 -0.07 10.51
C ASN A 209 -3.87 0.49 11.04
N MET A 210 -3.46 1.70 10.65
CA MET A 210 -2.28 2.36 11.19
C MET A 210 -2.46 2.80 12.64
N ARG A 211 -3.65 3.27 13.04
CA ARG A 211 -3.98 3.62 14.43
C ARG A 211 -3.89 2.41 15.37
N THR A 212 -4.31 1.23 14.89
CA THR A 212 -4.31 -0.02 15.66
C THR A 212 -3.05 -0.89 15.46
N LEU A 213 -2.03 -0.36 14.76
CA LEU A 213 -0.85 -1.11 14.33
C LEU A 213 0.02 -1.63 15.49
N LYS A 214 -0.10 -1.04 16.69
CA LYS A 214 0.58 -1.45 17.93
C LYS A 214 0.36 -2.92 18.31
N HIS A 215 -0.75 -3.52 17.89
CA HIS A 215 -1.10 -4.93 18.18
C HIS A 215 -0.53 -5.93 17.17
N GLN A 216 0.25 -5.48 16.18
CA GLN A 216 0.93 -6.34 15.21
C GLN A 216 2.38 -6.61 15.62
N PRO A 217 3.01 -7.72 15.17
CA PRO A 217 4.43 -7.96 15.37
C PRO A 217 5.31 -6.84 14.77
N PRO A 218 6.49 -6.53 15.37
CA PRO A 218 7.35 -5.41 14.95
C PRO A 218 7.72 -5.43 13.46
N GLU A 219 8.04 -6.58 12.87
CA GLU A 219 8.35 -6.72 11.46
C GLU A 219 7.17 -6.34 10.56
N LYS A 220 5.96 -6.75 10.96
CA LYS A 220 4.73 -6.40 10.25
C LYS A 220 4.40 -4.92 10.41
N GLN A 221 4.68 -4.32 11.58
CA GLN A 221 4.53 -2.88 11.82
C GLN A 221 5.40 -2.09 10.83
N GLN A 222 6.70 -2.39 10.73
CA GLN A 222 7.63 -1.70 9.84
C GLN A 222 7.23 -1.87 8.35
N ARG A 223 6.81 -3.08 7.95
CA ARG A 223 6.39 -3.35 6.58
C ARG A 223 5.16 -2.51 6.20
N ILE A 224 4.12 -2.51 7.03
CA ILE A 224 2.88 -1.75 6.79
C ILE A 224 3.16 -0.25 6.81
N ALA A 225 3.96 0.24 7.76
CA ALA A 225 4.34 1.65 7.85
C ALA A 225 5.11 2.12 6.60
N ARG A 226 6.05 1.30 6.09
CA ARG A 226 6.81 1.61 4.87
C ARG A 226 5.91 1.65 3.64
N GLU A 227 5.03 0.66 3.48
CA GLU A 227 4.05 0.65 2.40
C GLU A 227 3.12 1.88 2.46
N THR A 228 2.68 2.25 3.66
CA THR A 228 1.84 3.42 3.87
C THR A 228 2.55 4.70 3.47
N MET A 229 3.80 4.88 3.87
CA MET A 229 4.61 6.05 3.54
C MET A 229 4.98 6.14 2.05
N GLU A 230 5.24 4.99 1.39
CA GLU A 230 5.66 4.96 -0.01
C GLU A 230 4.49 5.04 -1.00
N ILE A 231 3.27 4.64 -0.60
CA ILE A 231 2.14 4.48 -1.53
C ILE A 231 0.92 5.27 -1.08
N TYR A 232 0.35 4.99 0.10
CA TYR A 232 -0.94 5.54 0.51
C TYR A 232 -0.88 7.02 0.88
N ALA A 233 0.15 7.45 1.60
CA ALA A 233 0.31 8.86 1.95
C ALA A 233 0.56 9.74 0.72
N PRO A 234 1.40 9.36 -0.28
CA PRO A 234 1.50 10.07 -1.55
C PRO A 234 0.19 10.13 -2.35
N ILE A 235 -0.60 9.05 -2.39
CA ILE A 235 -1.91 9.05 -3.04
C ILE A 235 -2.86 10.04 -2.34
N ALA A 236 -2.96 10.00 -1.00
CA ALA A 236 -3.75 10.94 -0.23
C ALA A 236 -3.32 12.39 -0.48
N GLN A 237 -2.01 12.65 -0.61
CA GLN A 237 -1.47 13.97 -0.97
C GLN A 237 -1.88 14.40 -2.39
N ARG A 238 -1.84 13.50 -3.37
CA ARG A 238 -2.21 13.79 -4.76
C ARG A 238 -3.70 14.11 -4.87
N LEU A 239 -4.54 13.40 -4.10
CA LEU A 239 -5.98 13.66 -4.02
C LEU A 239 -6.32 14.87 -3.13
N GLY A 240 -5.33 15.52 -2.50
CA GLY A 240 -5.52 16.69 -1.66
C GLY A 240 -6.12 16.41 -0.29
N ILE A 241 -6.23 15.12 0.13
CA ILE A 241 -6.84 14.72 1.42
C ILE A 241 -5.82 14.91 2.54
N SER A 242 -5.61 16.18 2.93
CA SER A 242 -4.55 16.53 3.89
C SER A 242 -4.75 15.89 5.25
N LYS A 243 -5.98 15.78 5.74
CA LYS A 243 -6.28 15.17 7.05
C LYS A 243 -5.77 13.73 7.16
N ILE A 244 -6.10 12.88 6.18
CA ILE A 244 -5.62 11.49 6.16
C ILE A 244 -4.11 11.44 5.94
N LYS A 245 -3.62 12.19 4.95
CA LYS A 245 -2.19 12.19 4.57
C LYS A 245 -1.28 12.48 5.75
N VAL A 246 -1.60 13.49 6.51
CA VAL A 246 -0.79 13.96 7.64
C VAL A 246 -0.69 12.90 8.72
N GLU A 247 -1.81 12.29 9.08
CA GLU A 247 -1.84 11.27 10.12
C GLU A 247 -1.15 9.98 9.66
N LEU A 248 -1.33 9.57 8.39
CA LEU A 248 -0.58 8.45 7.81
C LEU A 248 0.94 8.67 7.84
N ASP A 249 1.39 9.88 7.53
CA ASP A 249 2.80 10.24 7.59
C ASP A 249 3.36 10.18 9.01
N ASP A 250 2.66 10.79 9.98
CA ASP A 250 3.11 10.85 11.37
C ASP A 250 3.12 9.45 12.01
N LEU A 251 2.08 8.64 11.77
CA LEU A 251 2.03 7.25 12.22
C LEU A 251 3.10 6.38 11.54
N SER A 252 3.36 6.61 10.26
CA SER A 252 4.43 5.90 9.56
C SER A 252 5.81 6.24 10.14
N LEU A 253 6.08 7.51 10.43
CA LEU A 253 7.31 7.95 11.09
C LEU A 253 7.47 7.29 12.48
N LYS A 254 6.38 7.22 13.26
CA LYS A 254 6.36 6.60 14.59
C LYS A 254 6.87 5.15 14.57
N TYR A 255 6.51 4.36 13.54
CA TYR A 255 6.90 2.95 13.45
C TYR A 255 8.20 2.71 12.68
N LEU A 256 8.60 3.61 11.78
CA LEU A 256 9.83 3.47 11.01
C LEU A 256 11.05 4.03 11.73
N GLU A 257 10.89 5.18 12.41
CA GLU A 257 11.96 5.89 13.11
C GLU A 257 11.45 6.36 14.49
N PRO A 258 11.16 5.42 15.43
CA PRO A 258 10.52 5.74 16.71
C PRO A 258 11.32 6.72 17.56
N ASP A 259 12.64 6.57 17.63
CA ASP A 259 13.50 7.45 18.43
C ASP A 259 13.40 8.91 17.97
N VAL A 260 13.39 9.12 16.65
CA VAL A 260 13.25 10.46 16.06
C VAL A 260 11.85 11.02 16.29
N TYR A 261 10.81 10.17 16.16
CA TYR A 261 9.43 10.57 16.39
C TYR A 261 9.21 11.07 17.81
N TYR A 262 9.62 10.30 18.82
CA TYR A 262 9.45 10.66 20.23
C TYR A 262 10.32 11.85 20.63
N ASP A 263 11.55 11.98 20.14
CA ASP A 263 12.40 13.16 20.34
C ASP A 263 11.72 14.44 19.80
N LEU A 264 11.09 14.35 18.63
CA LEU A 264 10.32 15.47 18.07
C LEU A 264 9.07 15.78 18.90
N VAL A 265 8.33 14.78 19.36
CA VAL A 265 7.16 14.95 20.22
C VAL A 265 7.55 15.72 21.48
N ASP A 266 8.61 15.28 22.18
CA ASP A 266 9.06 15.90 23.41
C ASP A 266 9.54 17.36 23.20
N LYS A 267 10.38 17.58 22.18
CA LYS A 267 10.89 18.92 21.85
C LYS A 267 9.79 19.89 21.43
N ILE A 268 8.76 19.41 20.73
CA ILE A 268 7.63 20.25 20.30
C ILE A 268 6.67 20.49 21.46
N ALA A 269 6.44 19.50 22.34
CA ALA A 269 5.59 19.65 23.50
C ALA A 269 6.11 20.75 24.45
N ILE A 270 7.42 20.76 24.73
CA ILE A 270 8.06 21.82 25.56
C ILE A 270 7.84 23.19 24.92
N ARG A 271 8.05 23.31 23.61
CA ARG A 271 7.89 24.56 22.88
C ARG A 271 6.44 24.99 22.70
N ARG A 272 5.51 24.04 22.68
CA ARG A 272 4.07 24.29 22.55
C ARG A 272 3.58 25.08 23.77
N SER A 273 3.94 24.66 24.99
CA SER A 273 3.53 25.32 26.22
C SER A 273 4.05 26.78 26.32
N GLU A 274 5.28 27.02 25.83
CA GLU A 274 5.88 28.37 25.81
C GLU A 274 5.25 29.28 24.73
N ARG A 275 4.87 28.71 23.58
CA ARG A 275 4.39 29.50 22.43
C ARG A 275 2.87 29.55 22.30
N GLU A 276 2.13 28.72 22.98
CA GLU A 276 0.67 28.69 22.92
C GLU A 276 0.10 30.05 23.39
N THR A 277 0.65 30.61 24.46
CA THR A 277 0.32 31.96 24.93
C THR A 277 0.64 33.05 23.90
N TYR A 278 1.80 32.92 23.24
CA TYR A 278 2.21 33.86 22.20
C TYR A 278 1.31 33.80 20.96
N ILE A 279 0.95 32.56 20.50
CA ILE A 279 0.03 32.39 19.37
C ILE A 279 -1.35 32.95 19.69
N ARG A 280 -1.84 32.71 20.91
CA ARG A 280 -3.12 33.25 21.37
C ARG A 280 -3.13 34.77 21.31
N GLN A 281 -2.09 35.43 21.80
CA GLN A 281 -1.95 36.86 21.71
C GLN A 281 -1.97 37.38 20.27
N ILE A 282 -1.24 36.69 19.36
CA ILE A 282 -1.26 37.05 17.92
C ILE A 282 -2.66 36.86 17.32
N VAL A 283 -3.33 35.77 17.64
CA VAL A 283 -4.69 35.49 17.12
C VAL A 283 -5.67 36.57 17.58
N GLU A 284 -5.61 36.98 18.85
CA GLU A 284 -6.45 38.04 19.42
C GLU A 284 -6.15 39.42 18.78
N GLU A 285 -4.87 39.78 18.65
CA GLU A 285 -4.42 41.02 18.01
C GLU A 285 -4.85 41.09 16.54
N VAL A 286 -4.64 39.99 15.77
CA VAL A 286 -5.05 39.91 14.37
C VAL A 286 -6.57 39.96 14.24
N ALA A 287 -7.31 39.29 15.13
CA ALA A 287 -8.77 39.28 15.11
C ALA A 287 -9.34 40.69 15.30
N GLU A 288 -8.77 41.47 16.22
CA GLU A 288 -9.17 42.86 16.45
C GLU A 288 -8.93 43.74 15.21
N HIS A 289 -7.75 43.63 14.59
CA HIS A 289 -7.42 44.42 13.39
C HIS A 289 -8.29 44.01 12.17
N MET A 290 -8.58 42.72 12.01
CA MET A 290 -9.51 42.24 10.95
C MET A 290 -10.92 42.83 11.17
N LYS A 291 -11.41 42.83 12.42
CA LYS A 291 -12.70 43.41 12.77
C LYS A 291 -12.74 44.92 12.49
N ASN A 292 -11.68 45.66 12.85
CA ASN A 292 -11.56 47.08 12.59
C ASN A 292 -11.50 47.44 11.11
N ALA A 293 -10.92 46.54 10.30
CA ALA A 293 -10.91 46.63 8.83
C ALA A 293 -12.23 46.18 8.17
N GLY A 294 -13.22 45.74 8.96
CA GLY A 294 -14.51 45.28 8.45
C GLY A 294 -14.46 43.94 7.76
N ILE A 295 -13.41 43.15 7.97
CA ILE A 295 -13.21 41.82 7.38
C ILE A 295 -13.74 40.74 8.34
N LYS A 296 -14.73 39.95 7.88
CA LYS A 296 -15.18 38.78 8.63
C LYS A 296 -14.18 37.67 8.47
N ALA A 297 -13.47 37.34 9.54
CA ALA A 297 -12.44 36.32 9.53
C ALA A 297 -12.61 35.34 10.70
N ARG A 298 -12.39 34.06 10.45
CA ARG A 298 -12.16 33.07 11.49
C ARG A 298 -10.66 32.82 11.57
N LEU A 299 -10.12 32.83 12.76
CA LEU A 299 -8.71 32.64 13.01
C LEU A 299 -8.47 31.35 13.79
N ASP A 300 -7.55 30.54 13.31
CA ASP A 300 -7.14 29.30 13.95
C ASP A 300 -5.62 29.29 14.11
N GLY A 301 -5.11 28.89 15.29
CA GLY A 301 -3.71 28.51 15.45
C GLY A 301 -3.44 27.12 14.88
N ARG A 302 -2.33 26.93 14.18
CA ARG A 302 -1.95 25.63 13.61
C ARG A 302 -0.57 25.19 14.04
N VAL A 303 -0.43 23.94 14.48
CA VAL A 303 0.86 23.29 14.72
C VAL A 303 1.26 22.48 13.50
N LYS A 304 2.51 22.55 13.09
CA LYS A 304 3.04 21.78 11.97
C LYS A 304 3.27 20.33 12.38
N HIS A 305 2.95 19.41 11.47
CA HIS A 305 3.05 17.96 11.69
C HIS A 305 4.48 17.45 11.81
N PHE A 306 4.68 16.41 12.62
CA PHE A 306 5.99 15.85 12.95
C PHE A 306 6.77 15.41 11.71
N PHE A 307 6.14 14.66 10.80
CA PHE A 307 6.79 14.23 9.57
C PHE A 307 7.23 15.40 8.68
N SER A 308 6.42 16.46 8.59
CA SER A 308 6.77 17.65 7.82
C SER A 308 7.99 18.39 8.40
N ILE A 309 8.13 18.38 9.72
CA ILE A 309 9.29 18.92 10.44
C ILE A 309 10.51 18.04 10.18
N TYR A 310 10.37 16.73 10.42
CA TYR A 310 11.40 15.74 10.15
C TYR A 310 11.96 15.86 8.73
N LYS A 311 11.08 15.94 7.73
CA LYS A 311 11.48 16.09 6.33
C LYS A 311 12.28 17.35 6.07
N LYS A 312 11.91 18.49 6.68
CA LYS A 312 12.70 19.74 6.58
C LYS A 312 14.07 19.62 7.24
N MET A 313 14.13 18.97 8.41
CA MET A 313 15.40 18.73 9.10
C MET A 313 16.31 17.85 8.27
N LYS A 314 15.80 16.75 7.73
CA LYS A 314 16.57 15.75 6.94
C LYS A 314 17.00 16.30 5.58
N ASN A 315 16.09 16.89 4.82
CA ASN A 315 16.36 17.31 3.42
C ASN A 315 17.05 18.66 3.30
N GLN A 316 16.82 19.58 4.27
CA GLN A 316 17.40 20.93 4.25
C GLN A 316 18.50 21.11 5.29
N HIS A 317 18.89 20.04 6.00
CA HIS A 317 19.89 20.04 7.08
C HIS A 317 19.67 21.15 8.13
N LYS A 318 18.37 21.43 8.43
CA LYS A 318 17.97 22.45 9.40
C LYS A 318 17.79 21.87 10.78
N THR A 319 18.19 22.64 11.80
CA THR A 319 17.80 22.37 13.18
C THR A 319 16.36 22.81 13.43
N LEU A 320 15.74 22.32 14.50
CA LEU A 320 14.37 22.69 14.87
C LEU A 320 14.21 24.21 15.07
N ASP A 321 15.27 24.90 15.54
CA ASP A 321 15.29 26.36 15.73
C ASP A 321 15.28 27.16 14.42
N GLN A 322 15.73 26.56 13.34
CA GLN A 322 15.76 27.18 12.02
C GLN A 322 14.45 26.94 11.23
N ILE A 323 13.47 26.24 11.83
CA ILE A 323 12.15 26.00 11.22
C ILE A 323 11.17 27.03 11.79
N TYR A 324 10.99 28.12 11.07
CA TYR A 324 10.16 29.26 11.50
C TYR A 324 8.65 29.01 11.39
N ASP A 325 8.22 28.00 10.68
CA ASP A 325 6.83 27.63 10.43
C ASP A 325 6.36 26.44 11.29
N LEU A 326 6.95 26.27 12.47
CA LEU A 326 6.48 25.28 13.46
C LEU A 326 5.06 25.58 13.92
N PHE A 327 4.74 26.87 14.03
CA PHE A 327 3.43 27.37 14.38
C PHE A 327 3.00 28.38 13.33
N ALA A 328 1.77 28.28 12.88
CA ALA A 328 1.18 29.16 11.90
C ALA A 328 -0.17 29.66 12.39
N VAL A 329 -0.55 30.87 11.97
CA VAL A 329 -1.90 31.38 12.12
C VAL A 329 -2.64 31.23 10.81
N ARG A 330 -3.84 30.66 10.86
CA ARG A 330 -4.71 30.51 9.71
C ARG A 330 -5.84 31.51 9.80
N ILE A 331 -6.06 32.24 8.70
CA ILE A 331 -7.14 33.22 8.56
C ILE A 331 -8.09 32.71 7.46
N ILE A 332 -9.33 32.45 7.84
CA ILE A 332 -10.37 31.96 6.93
C ILE A 332 -11.38 33.10 6.74
N VAL A 333 -11.58 33.50 5.49
CA VAL A 333 -12.46 34.60 5.07
C VAL A 333 -13.51 34.13 4.06
N ASP A 334 -14.50 34.98 3.75
CA ASP A 334 -15.59 34.59 2.87
C ASP A 334 -15.22 34.64 1.38
N THR A 335 -14.45 35.64 0.94
CA THR A 335 -14.16 35.87 -0.49
C THR A 335 -12.67 35.96 -0.80
N VAL A 336 -12.31 35.73 -2.07
CA VAL A 336 -10.93 35.93 -2.56
C VAL A 336 -10.46 37.38 -2.35
N LYS A 337 -11.36 38.35 -2.57
CA LYS A 337 -11.06 39.77 -2.33
C LYS A 337 -10.66 40.00 -0.86
N ASP A 338 -11.37 39.37 0.08
CA ASP A 338 -11.07 39.51 1.49
C ASP A 338 -9.73 38.82 1.84
N CYS A 339 -9.31 37.78 1.12
CA CYS A 339 -7.97 37.20 1.30
C CYS A 339 -6.86 38.22 1.05
N TYR A 340 -6.93 38.99 -0.04
CA TYR A 340 -5.94 40.01 -0.35
C TYR A 340 -6.08 41.24 0.56
N ALA A 341 -7.29 41.60 0.96
CA ALA A 341 -7.51 42.66 1.96
C ALA A 341 -6.90 42.29 3.33
N ALA A 342 -7.12 41.07 3.79
CA ALA A 342 -6.51 40.53 5.01
C ALA A 342 -4.98 40.51 4.91
N LEU A 343 -4.40 40.15 3.76
CA LEU A 343 -2.95 40.24 3.55
C LEU A 343 -2.43 41.66 3.73
N GLY A 344 -3.16 42.67 3.21
CA GLY A 344 -2.81 44.08 3.40
C GLY A 344 -2.76 44.49 4.87
N VAL A 345 -3.80 44.12 5.65
CA VAL A 345 -3.85 44.35 7.09
C VAL A 345 -2.65 43.72 7.82
N ILE A 346 -2.36 42.42 7.48
CA ILE A 346 -1.24 41.70 8.10
C ILE A 346 0.11 42.36 7.79
N HIS A 347 0.33 42.83 6.57
CA HIS A 347 1.59 43.49 6.19
C HIS A 347 1.71 44.93 6.73
N GLU A 348 0.60 45.57 7.11
CA GLU A 348 0.59 46.79 7.87
C GLU A 348 1.00 46.54 9.32
N MET A 349 0.47 45.48 9.96
CA MET A 349 0.76 45.13 11.35
C MET A 349 2.19 44.61 11.55
N TYR A 350 2.63 43.73 10.63
CA TYR A 350 3.89 42.99 10.77
C TYR A 350 4.76 43.11 9.52
N LYS A 351 6.07 43.17 9.70
CA LYS A 351 7.03 43.22 8.56
C LYS A 351 7.19 41.86 7.92
N PRO A 352 6.86 41.72 6.62
CA PRO A 352 7.08 40.47 5.91
C PRO A 352 8.56 40.18 5.65
N ILE A 353 8.95 38.90 5.70
CA ILE A 353 10.29 38.46 5.38
C ILE A 353 10.40 38.37 3.84
N PRO A 354 11.37 39.08 3.20
CA PRO A 354 11.54 39.02 1.74
C PRO A 354 11.73 37.61 1.20
N GLY A 355 11.08 37.30 0.08
CA GLY A 355 11.17 35.98 -0.58
C GLY A 355 10.38 34.86 0.13
N ARG A 356 9.62 35.18 1.19
CA ARG A 356 8.80 34.21 1.91
C ARG A 356 7.30 34.32 1.66
N PHE A 357 6.89 35.21 0.80
CA PHE A 357 5.50 35.32 0.33
C PHE A 357 5.26 34.33 -0.82
N LYS A 358 4.13 33.62 -0.76
CA LYS A 358 3.69 32.69 -1.80
C LYS A 358 2.20 32.85 -2.04
N ASP A 359 1.84 33.10 -3.28
CA ASP A 359 0.45 33.23 -3.73
C ASP A 359 0.00 31.95 -4.44
N TYR A 360 -0.59 31.05 -3.67
CA TYR A 360 -1.20 29.84 -4.22
C TYR A 360 -2.68 30.03 -4.60
N ILE A 361 -3.25 31.26 -4.44
CA ILE A 361 -4.58 31.58 -4.99
C ILE A 361 -4.45 31.85 -6.48
N ALA A 362 -3.51 32.72 -6.85
CA ALA A 362 -3.22 33.03 -8.24
C ALA A 362 -2.57 31.84 -8.98
N MET A 363 -1.73 31.07 -8.29
CA MET A 363 -1.00 29.90 -8.83
C MET A 363 -1.25 28.66 -7.95
N PRO A 364 -2.38 27.94 -8.13
CA PRO A 364 -2.69 26.75 -7.35
C PRO A 364 -1.64 25.65 -7.51
N LYS A 365 -1.43 24.87 -6.47
CA LYS A 365 -0.58 23.66 -6.57
C LYS A 365 -1.26 22.57 -7.42
N ALA A 366 -0.48 21.59 -7.88
CA ALA A 366 -0.97 20.47 -8.69
C ALA A 366 -2.11 19.67 -8.04
N ASN A 367 -2.24 19.69 -6.71
CA ASN A 367 -3.35 19.11 -5.95
C ASN A 367 -4.47 20.10 -5.66
N MET A 368 -4.57 21.20 -6.42
CA MET A 368 -5.56 22.28 -6.30
C MET A 368 -5.54 23.04 -4.96
N TYR A 369 -4.47 22.92 -4.18
CA TYR A 369 -4.30 23.69 -2.95
C TYR A 369 -4.18 25.17 -3.24
N GLN A 370 -5.01 25.98 -2.61
CA GLN A 370 -5.03 27.44 -2.71
C GLN A 370 -4.94 28.09 -1.32
N SER A 371 -4.04 29.06 -1.17
CA SER A 371 -3.88 29.88 0.04
C SER A 371 -2.83 30.96 -0.23
N LEU A 372 -2.93 32.12 0.42
CA LEU A 372 -1.80 33.05 0.55
C LEU A 372 -0.95 32.60 1.75
N HIS A 373 0.35 32.54 1.57
CA HIS A 373 1.30 32.26 2.64
C HIS A 373 2.26 33.45 2.78
N THR A 374 2.37 33.99 3.96
CA THR A 374 3.37 35.00 4.28
C THR A 374 4.05 34.69 5.60
N THR A 375 5.37 34.86 5.65
CA THR A 375 6.14 34.75 6.89
C THR A 375 6.44 36.18 7.36
N VAL A 376 6.04 36.51 8.56
CA VAL A 376 6.17 37.85 9.15
C VAL A 376 6.93 37.79 10.44
N ILE A 377 7.45 38.94 10.89
CA ILE A 377 8.16 39.08 12.17
C ILE A 377 7.18 39.72 13.18
N GLY A 378 6.89 38.98 14.26
CA GLY A 378 6.02 39.46 15.32
C GLY A 378 6.67 40.49 16.26
N SER A 379 5.88 41.03 17.22
CA SER A 379 6.30 42.02 18.18
C SER A 379 7.48 41.57 19.06
N SER A 380 7.59 40.26 19.33
CA SER A 380 8.71 39.66 20.06
C SER A 380 9.97 39.40 19.21
N GLY A 381 9.99 39.84 17.94
CA GLY A 381 11.08 39.56 17.00
C GLY A 381 11.11 38.13 16.46
N GLN A 382 10.15 37.27 16.81
CA GLN A 382 10.07 35.90 16.33
C GLN A 382 9.29 35.82 15.02
N PRO A 383 9.81 35.08 13.99
CA PRO A 383 9.10 34.87 12.76
C PRO A 383 7.99 33.80 12.92
N PHE A 384 6.85 34.01 12.28
CA PHE A 384 5.76 33.06 12.19
C PHE A 384 5.07 33.12 10.82
N GLU A 385 4.42 32.03 10.41
CA GLU A 385 3.72 31.93 9.13
C GLU A 385 2.24 32.28 9.31
N ILE A 386 1.69 33.04 8.36
CA ILE A 386 0.26 33.29 8.23
C ILE A 386 -0.23 32.69 6.93
N GLN A 387 -1.34 31.94 7.02
CA GLN A 387 -2.02 31.31 5.90
C GLN A 387 -3.42 31.92 5.76
N ILE A 388 -3.73 32.50 4.60
CA ILE A 388 -5.01 33.18 4.35
C ILE A 388 -5.71 32.47 3.21
N ARG A 389 -6.97 32.08 3.41
CA ARG A 389 -7.76 31.37 2.41
C ARG A 389 -9.27 31.53 2.64
N THR A 390 -10.08 31.28 1.62
CA THR A 390 -11.55 31.27 1.78
C THR A 390 -12.02 29.98 2.46
N VAL A 391 -13.30 29.98 2.90
CA VAL A 391 -13.95 28.77 3.44
C VAL A 391 -13.91 27.61 2.44
N GLU A 392 -14.15 27.89 1.15
CA GLU A 392 -14.10 26.87 0.08
C GLU A 392 -12.69 26.33 -0.12
N MET A 393 -11.68 27.22 -0.18
CA MET A 393 -10.27 26.81 -0.27
C MET A 393 -9.83 26.02 0.95
N HIS A 394 -10.39 26.35 2.12
CA HIS A 394 -10.12 25.60 3.35
C HIS A 394 -10.64 24.17 3.26
N LYS A 395 -11.89 24.00 2.83
CA LYS A 395 -12.48 22.67 2.60
C LYS A 395 -11.70 21.88 1.56
N ALA A 396 -11.39 22.50 0.42
CA ALA A 396 -10.59 21.85 -0.62
C ALA A 396 -9.18 21.45 -0.12
N ALA A 397 -8.55 22.25 0.74
CA ALA A 397 -7.23 21.95 1.30
C ALA A 397 -7.24 20.84 2.36
N GLU A 398 -8.32 20.66 3.12
CA GLU A 398 -8.45 19.63 4.17
C GLU A 398 -9.01 18.30 3.63
N PHE A 399 -10.05 18.37 2.78
CA PHE A 399 -10.78 17.20 2.30
C PHE A 399 -10.40 16.81 0.85
N GLY A 400 -9.70 17.68 0.12
CA GLY A 400 -9.29 17.40 -1.25
C GLY A 400 -10.48 17.16 -2.17
N ILE A 401 -10.39 16.05 -2.92
CA ILE A 401 -11.45 15.66 -3.86
C ILE A 401 -12.79 15.36 -3.16
N ALA A 402 -12.78 14.94 -1.89
CA ALA A 402 -13.99 14.67 -1.12
C ALA A 402 -14.88 15.92 -0.95
N ALA A 403 -14.29 17.11 -0.85
CA ALA A 403 -15.04 18.38 -0.70
C ALA A 403 -16.04 18.64 -1.86
N HIS A 404 -15.86 18.00 -3.01
CA HIS A 404 -16.69 18.24 -4.22
C HIS A 404 -17.86 17.28 -4.35
N TRP A 405 -17.86 16.12 -3.67
CA TRP A 405 -18.95 15.15 -3.74
C TRP A 405 -20.25 15.70 -3.17
N LYS A 406 -20.18 16.56 -2.17
CA LYS A 406 -21.33 17.23 -1.54
C LYS A 406 -22.11 18.13 -2.51
N TYR A 407 -21.45 18.73 -3.51
CA TYR A 407 -22.10 19.62 -4.48
C TYR A 407 -22.85 18.88 -5.59
N LYS A 408 -22.55 17.61 -5.82
CA LYS A 408 -23.19 16.79 -6.86
C LYS A 408 -24.64 16.50 -6.53
N GLU A 409 -24.98 16.34 -5.25
CA GLU A 409 -26.37 16.13 -4.79
C GLU A 409 -27.21 17.43 -4.78
N ALA A 410 -26.54 18.59 -4.75
CA ALA A 410 -27.23 19.89 -4.57
C ALA A 410 -27.38 20.73 -5.84
N SER A 411 -26.76 20.37 -6.99
CA SER A 411 -26.77 21.21 -8.20
C SER A 411 -27.03 20.42 -9.49
N ASP A 412 -27.98 20.93 -10.31
CA ASP A 412 -28.20 20.50 -11.70
C ASP A 412 -26.91 20.54 -12.53
N GLY A 413 -26.26 19.45 -12.64
CA GLY A 413 -25.22 18.84 -13.49
C GLY A 413 -24.32 19.63 -14.44
N LYS A 414 -24.51 20.88 -14.76
CA LYS A 414 -23.86 21.50 -15.95
C LYS A 414 -22.61 22.34 -15.73
N LYS A 415 -22.25 22.72 -14.49
CA LYS A 415 -21.02 23.51 -14.21
C LYS A 415 -19.90 22.71 -13.53
N VAL A 416 -20.18 21.51 -13.10
CA VAL A 416 -19.28 20.65 -12.30
C VAL A 416 -18.31 19.87 -13.20
N GLU A 417 -18.73 19.52 -14.44
CA GLU A 417 -18.00 18.61 -15.34
C GLU A 417 -16.56 19.08 -15.70
N ALA A 418 -16.34 20.38 -15.97
CA ALA A 418 -15.05 20.86 -16.43
C ALA A 418 -13.96 20.87 -15.34
N GLN A 419 -14.31 21.15 -14.08
CA GLN A 419 -13.35 21.13 -12.96
C GLN A 419 -13.10 19.72 -12.47
N GLU A 420 -14.08 18.82 -12.53
CA GLU A 420 -13.90 17.38 -12.25
C GLU A 420 -13.01 16.73 -13.32
N GLU A 421 -13.16 17.12 -14.58
CA GLU A 421 -12.33 16.62 -15.67
C GLU A 421 -10.85 16.88 -15.45
N GLU A 422 -10.47 18.05 -14.98
CA GLU A 422 -9.08 18.41 -14.71
C GLU A 422 -8.50 17.62 -13.53
N LYS A 423 -9.28 17.37 -12.47
CA LYS A 423 -8.87 16.60 -11.29
C LYS A 423 -8.70 15.11 -11.59
N LEU A 424 -9.53 14.57 -12.46
CA LEU A 424 -9.45 13.18 -12.93
C LEU A 424 -8.44 12.99 -14.07
N ALA A 425 -7.89 14.07 -14.65
CA ALA A 425 -6.89 14.00 -15.70
C ALA A 425 -5.66 13.18 -15.30
N TRP A 426 -5.25 13.29 -14.05
CA TRP A 426 -4.17 12.46 -13.48
C TRP A 426 -4.51 10.96 -13.49
N LEU A 427 -5.71 10.57 -13.06
CA LEU A 427 -6.13 9.16 -13.10
C LEU A 427 -6.21 8.64 -14.54
N ARG A 428 -6.71 9.47 -15.47
CA ARG A 428 -6.71 9.12 -16.92
C ARG A 428 -5.29 8.92 -17.42
N GLN A 429 -4.36 9.76 -17.02
CA GLN A 429 -2.95 9.64 -17.38
C GLN A 429 -2.34 8.32 -16.86
N ILE A 430 -2.64 7.92 -15.62
CA ILE A 430 -2.20 6.63 -15.07
C ILE A 430 -2.81 5.45 -15.86
N LEU A 431 -4.10 5.57 -16.26
CA LEU A 431 -4.74 4.55 -17.09
C LEU A 431 -4.12 4.45 -18.49
N GLU A 432 -3.72 5.60 -19.09
CA GLU A 432 -2.97 5.61 -20.34
C GLU A 432 -1.62 4.90 -20.15
N TRP A 433 -0.87 5.23 -19.09
CA TRP A 433 0.38 4.55 -18.79
C TRP A 433 0.20 3.05 -18.60
N GLN A 434 -0.87 2.64 -17.92
CA GLN A 434 -1.18 1.24 -17.73
C GLN A 434 -1.48 0.51 -19.06
N ARG A 435 -2.15 1.17 -20.01
CA ARG A 435 -2.43 0.59 -21.33
C ARG A 435 -1.18 0.52 -22.20
N ASP A 436 -0.30 1.50 -22.05
CA ASP A 436 0.90 1.66 -22.87
C ASP A 436 2.09 0.83 -22.34
N MET A 437 2.08 0.48 -21.06
CA MET A 437 3.17 -0.24 -20.39
C MET A 437 2.77 -1.66 -20.02
N SER A 438 3.55 -2.59 -20.51
CA SER A 438 3.42 -4.02 -20.18
C SER A 438 4.34 -4.44 -19.04
N ASP A 439 5.42 -3.69 -18.74
CA ASP A 439 6.33 -3.98 -17.64
C ASP A 439 5.84 -3.32 -16.34
N ASN A 440 5.55 -4.17 -15.36
CA ASN A 440 5.10 -3.75 -14.04
C ASN A 440 6.16 -2.92 -13.29
N ARG A 441 7.45 -3.14 -13.54
CA ARG A 441 8.55 -2.37 -12.91
C ARG A 441 8.65 -0.96 -13.49
N GLU A 442 8.55 -0.85 -14.82
CA GLU A 442 8.53 0.46 -15.49
C GLU A 442 7.33 1.29 -15.01
N PHE A 443 6.14 0.67 -14.93
CA PHE A 443 4.95 1.29 -14.36
C PHE A 443 5.15 1.76 -12.92
N MET A 444 5.76 0.92 -12.05
CA MET A 444 6.05 1.28 -10.66
C MET A 444 7.04 2.45 -10.52
N ASN A 445 8.09 2.45 -11.33
CA ASN A 445 9.08 3.51 -11.30
C ASN A 445 8.48 4.86 -11.76
N LEU A 446 7.64 4.81 -12.79
CA LEU A 446 6.90 5.97 -13.26
C LEU A 446 5.91 6.49 -12.23
N LEU A 447 5.15 5.58 -11.63
CA LEU A 447 4.21 5.92 -10.58
C LEU A 447 4.91 6.57 -9.38
N LYS A 448 6.00 5.99 -8.90
CA LYS A 448 6.80 6.57 -7.80
C LYS A 448 7.35 7.95 -8.18
N SER A 449 7.83 8.11 -9.40
CA SER A 449 8.33 9.40 -9.89
C SER A 449 7.23 10.45 -9.99
N ASP A 450 6.01 10.06 -10.40
CA ASP A 450 4.87 10.98 -10.50
C ASP A 450 4.24 11.29 -9.13
N LEU A 451 4.26 10.33 -8.20
CA LEU A 451 3.82 10.54 -6.83
C LEU A 451 4.80 11.37 -6.00
N ASP A 452 6.06 11.51 -6.43
CA ASP A 452 7.04 12.38 -5.77
C ASP A 452 6.78 13.86 -6.10
N LEU A 453 5.71 14.39 -5.50
CA LEU A 453 5.27 15.80 -5.62
C LEU A 453 6.19 16.81 -4.92
N PHE A 454 7.33 16.36 -4.41
CA PHE A 454 8.26 17.21 -3.64
C PHE A 454 9.38 17.80 -4.49
N SER A 455 9.43 17.50 -5.78
CA SER A 455 10.29 18.27 -6.68
C SER A 455 9.79 19.71 -6.71
N ASP A 456 10.68 20.65 -6.46
CA ASP A 456 10.36 22.08 -6.64
C ASP A 456 9.81 22.26 -8.06
N SER A 457 8.73 23.02 -8.19
CA SER A 457 8.09 23.29 -9.48
C SER A 457 8.51 24.64 -9.98
N VAL A 458 8.71 24.78 -11.29
CA VAL A 458 8.91 26.05 -11.96
C VAL A 458 7.64 26.45 -12.70
N TYR A 459 7.30 27.72 -12.64
CA TYR A 459 6.16 28.32 -13.34
C TYR A 459 6.69 29.13 -14.52
N CYS A 460 6.25 28.77 -15.72
CA CYS A 460 6.63 29.44 -16.95
C CYS A 460 5.39 29.80 -17.79
N PHE A 461 5.53 30.66 -18.74
CA PHE A 461 4.44 31.24 -19.52
C PHE A 461 4.52 30.85 -21.00
N THR A 462 3.36 30.57 -21.57
CA THR A 462 3.25 30.53 -23.05
C THR A 462 3.34 31.95 -23.61
N PRO A 463 3.59 32.13 -24.93
CA PRO A 463 3.55 33.44 -25.57
C PRO A 463 2.18 34.14 -25.39
N THR A 464 1.10 33.36 -25.20
CA THR A 464 -0.26 33.88 -24.98
C THR A 464 -0.51 34.29 -23.52
N GLY A 465 0.44 34.00 -22.61
CA GLY A 465 0.34 34.33 -21.18
C GLY A 465 -0.23 33.20 -20.29
N ASP A 466 -0.51 32.01 -20.86
CA ASP A 466 -0.98 30.88 -20.08
C ASP A 466 0.15 30.33 -19.21
N VAL A 467 -0.16 30.07 -17.94
CA VAL A 467 0.81 29.51 -17.00
C VAL A 467 0.95 27.99 -17.18
N LYS A 468 2.19 27.51 -17.26
CA LYS A 468 2.52 26.08 -17.22
C LYS A 468 3.40 25.79 -16.01
N THR A 469 3.07 24.72 -15.29
CA THR A 469 3.81 24.22 -14.13
C THR A 469 4.61 23.00 -14.53
N LEU A 470 5.90 23.02 -14.31
CA LEU A 470 6.84 21.95 -14.64
C LEU A 470 7.69 21.59 -13.42
N PRO A 471 8.25 20.36 -13.33
CA PRO A 471 9.26 20.03 -12.33
C PRO A 471 10.48 20.96 -12.44
N ALA A 472 11.15 21.26 -11.33
CA ALA A 472 12.40 22.02 -11.36
C ALA A 472 13.48 21.30 -12.19
N GLY A 473 14.27 22.07 -12.95
CA GLY A 473 15.24 21.54 -13.90
C GLY A 473 14.64 21.05 -15.22
N SER A 474 13.34 21.30 -15.46
CA SER A 474 12.68 21.00 -16.74
C SER A 474 13.26 21.82 -17.88
N THR A 475 13.26 21.23 -19.07
CA THR A 475 13.80 21.81 -20.31
C THR A 475 12.68 22.29 -21.23
N PRO A 476 13.00 23.05 -22.30
CA PRO A 476 12.03 23.40 -23.34
C PRO A 476 11.32 22.21 -23.98
N ILE A 477 11.94 21.03 -23.95
CA ILE A 477 11.31 19.78 -24.41
C ILE A 477 10.14 19.41 -23.48
N ASP A 478 10.34 19.47 -22.16
CA ASP A 478 9.27 19.23 -21.17
C ASP A 478 8.12 20.20 -21.37
N PHE A 479 8.44 21.49 -21.60
CA PHE A 479 7.45 22.51 -21.88
C PHE A 479 6.65 22.20 -23.16
N ALA A 480 7.33 21.81 -24.26
CA ALA A 480 6.69 21.48 -25.53
C ALA A 480 5.64 20.36 -25.36
N TYR A 481 5.99 19.30 -24.64
CA TYR A 481 5.06 18.19 -24.35
C TYR A 481 3.98 18.56 -23.34
N SER A 482 4.21 19.53 -22.47
CA SER A 482 3.18 20.06 -21.55
C SER A 482 2.13 20.91 -22.28
N VAL A 483 2.48 21.51 -23.41
CA VAL A 483 1.53 22.26 -24.25
C VAL A 483 0.67 21.29 -25.05
N HIS A 484 1.31 20.47 -25.90
CA HIS A 484 0.63 19.46 -26.70
C HIS A 484 1.62 18.43 -27.27
N THR A 485 1.22 17.16 -27.36
CA THR A 485 2.09 16.09 -27.92
C THR A 485 2.59 16.41 -29.33
N ALA A 486 1.73 16.99 -30.18
CA ALA A 486 2.14 17.36 -31.53
C ALA A 486 3.19 18.49 -31.58
N VAL A 487 3.16 19.41 -30.60
CA VAL A 487 4.18 20.47 -30.46
C VAL A 487 5.51 19.85 -30.06
N GLY A 488 5.51 18.95 -29.08
CA GLY A 488 6.71 18.20 -28.69
C GLY A 488 7.31 17.38 -29.82
N ASN A 489 6.50 16.62 -30.55
CA ASN A 489 6.96 15.76 -31.64
C ASN A 489 7.50 16.58 -32.86
N ARG A 490 7.06 17.83 -33.03
CA ARG A 490 7.49 18.70 -34.14
C ARG A 490 8.49 19.76 -33.73
N MET A 491 8.95 19.76 -32.51
CA MET A 491 9.89 20.73 -31.95
C MET A 491 11.23 20.65 -32.72
N ILE A 492 11.75 21.80 -33.09
CA ILE A 492 13.09 21.99 -33.69
C ILE A 492 13.98 22.92 -32.86
N GLY A 493 13.42 23.67 -31.91
CA GLY A 493 14.12 24.59 -31.04
C GLY A 493 13.17 25.36 -30.12
N ALA A 494 13.72 26.24 -29.30
CA ALA A 494 12.93 27.08 -28.42
C ALA A 494 13.52 28.48 -28.26
N ARG A 495 12.67 29.45 -27.94
CA ARG A 495 13.04 30.76 -27.41
C ARG A 495 12.56 30.93 -26.00
N VAL A 496 13.40 31.49 -25.16
CA VAL A 496 13.05 31.88 -23.78
C VAL A 496 13.29 33.37 -23.65
N ASN A 497 12.27 34.11 -23.24
CA ASN A 497 12.30 35.58 -23.13
C ASN A 497 12.81 36.23 -24.43
N ASP A 498 12.27 35.77 -25.56
CA ASP A 498 12.60 36.19 -26.96
C ASP A 498 14.02 35.83 -27.45
N LYS A 499 14.83 35.12 -26.66
CA LYS A 499 16.17 34.67 -27.05
C LYS A 499 16.15 33.19 -27.40
N LEU A 500 16.82 32.81 -28.49
CA LEU A 500 17.03 31.42 -28.86
C LEU A 500 17.89 30.73 -27.77
N VAL A 501 17.46 29.57 -27.29
CA VAL A 501 18.17 28.80 -26.28
C VAL A 501 18.43 27.38 -26.76
N ASN A 502 19.38 26.69 -26.11
CA ASN A 502 19.60 25.26 -26.33
C ASN A 502 18.43 24.44 -25.78
N ILE A 503 18.24 23.21 -26.30
CA ILE A 503 17.18 22.31 -25.89
C ILE A 503 17.37 21.80 -24.46
N ASP A 504 18.58 21.86 -23.89
CA ASP A 504 18.96 21.51 -22.53
C ASP A 504 18.90 22.68 -21.52
N TYR A 505 18.44 23.86 -21.97
CA TYR A 505 18.25 25.01 -21.09
C TYR A 505 17.30 24.65 -19.92
N GLU A 506 17.71 24.96 -18.70
CA GLU A 506 16.87 24.76 -17.51
C GLU A 506 15.94 25.97 -17.34
N ILE A 507 14.63 25.73 -17.51
CA ILE A 507 13.58 26.74 -17.35
C ILE A 507 13.55 27.30 -15.95
N GLN A 508 13.52 28.63 -15.83
CA GLN A 508 13.45 29.37 -14.56
C GLN A 508 12.03 29.90 -14.33
N ASN A 509 11.71 30.18 -13.05
CA ASN A 509 10.44 30.82 -12.69
C ASN A 509 10.26 32.17 -13.40
N GLY A 510 9.13 32.32 -14.07
CA GLY A 510 8.80 33.55 -14.81
C GLY A 510 9.22 33.55 -16.26
N ASP A 511 9.91 32.51 -16.75
CA ASP A 511 10.32 32.43 -18.14
C ASP A 511 9.12 32.36 -19.10
N ARG A 512 9.15 33.16 -20.18
CA ARG A 512 8.22 33.06 -21.29
C ARG A 512 8.84 32.17 -22.35
N VAL A 513 8.23 31.01 -22.60
CA VAL A 513 8.79 29.96 -23.46
C VAL A 513 7.97 29.84 -24.75
N GLU A 514 8.64 30.02 -25.91
CA GLU A 514 8.09 29.81 -27.23
C GLU A 514 8.76 28.59 -27.89
N ILE A 515 7.96 27.62 -28.36
CA ILE A 515 8.46 26.41 -29.04
C ILE A 515 8.43 26.62 -30.55
N LEU A 516 9.60 26.44 -31.18
CA LEU A 516 9.74 26.47 -32.63
C LEU A 516 9.45 25.07 -33.18
N THR A 517 8.48 24.97 -34.09
CA THR A 517 8.05 23.69 -34.66
C THR A 517 8.24 23.69 -36.19
N SER A 518 8.46 22.49 -36.77
CA SER A 518 8.51 22.29 -38.22
C SER A 518 7.65 21.08 -38.62
N GLN A 519 6.98 21.21 -39.76
CA GLN A 519 6.26 20.07 -40.36
C GLN A 519 7.21 18.97 -40.85
N ASN A 520 8.45 19.32 -41.17
CA ASN A 520 9.47 18.39 -41.67
C ASN A 520 10.33 17.80 -40.52
N SER A 521 9.92 17.98 -39.26
CA SER A 521 10.60 17.36 -38.13
C SER A 521 10.51 15.84 -38.20
N LYS A 522 11.64 15.15 -37.97
CA LYS A 522 11.71 13.68 -37.92
C LYS A 522 11.21 13.08 -36.58
N GLY A 523 10.60 13.90 -35.74
CA GLY A 523 10.19 13.50 -34.42
C GLY A 523 11.27 13.71 -33.33
N PRO A 524 11.03 13.22 -32.09
CA PRO A 524 11.95 13.37 -30.99
C PRO A 524 13.22 12.53 -31.18
N SER A 525 14.37 13.00 -30.68
CA SER A 525 15.61 12.23 -30.57
C SER A 525 15.55 11.33 -29.30
N ARG A 526 16.24 10.16 -29.34
CA ARG A 526 16.41 9.31 -28.15
C ARG A 526 17.19 10.01 -27.05
N ASP A 527 18.11 10.92 -27.40
CA ASP A 527 18.88 11.71 -26.43
C ASP A 527 18.00 12.62 -25.57
N TRP A 528 16.82 13.00 -26.08
CA TRP A 528 15.87 13.78 -25.30
C TRP A 528 15.38 13.10 -24.04
N LEU A 529 15.35 11.75 -24.00
CA LEU A 529 14.99 10.98 -22.80
C LEU A 529 15.94 11.24 -21.62
N ASN A 530 17.19 11.61 -21.90
CA ASN A 530 18.19 11.95 -20.88
C ASN A 530 18.05 13.39 -20.38
N LEU A 531 17.48 14.28 -21.20
CA LEU A 531 17.35 15.71 -20.92
C LEU A 531 16.05 16.02 -20.17
N VAL A 532 14.95 15.35 -20.53
CA VAL A 532 13.63 15.64 -19.96
C VAL A 532 13.52 15.19 -18.50
N LYS A 533 12.85 16.01 -17.72
CA LYS A 533 12.57 15.75 -16.29
C LYS A 533 11.14 15.28 -16.06
N SER A 534 10.17 15.79 -16.85
CA SER A 534 8.76 15.44 -16.66
C SER A 534 8.48 14.01 -17.15
N THR A 535 7.71 13.27 -16.34
CA THR A 535 7.22 11.93 -16.66
C THR A 535 6.35 11.94 -17.91
N GLN A 536 5.59 13.03 -18.11
CA GLN A 536 4.76 13.22 -19.31
C GLN A 536 5.59 13.24 -20.59
N ALA A 537 6.66 14.05 -20.65
CA ALA A 537 7.53 14.13 -21.83
C ALA A 537 8.21 12.78 -22.11
N LYS A 538 8.77 12.12 -21.08
CA LYS A 538 9.39 10.79 -21.21
C LYS A 538 8.43 9.78 -21.85
N ASN A 539 7.19 9.73 -21.34
CA ASN A 539 6.19 8.78 -21.82
C ASN A 539 5.76 9.07 -23.26
N LYS A 540 5.53 10.35 -23.61
CA LYS A 540 5.11 10.72 -24.97
C LYS A 540 6.22 10.48 -25.98
N ILE A 541 7.49 10.69 -25.62
CA ILE A 541 8.66 10.36 -26.44
C ILE A 541 8.74 8.84 -26.64
N ASN A 542 8.63 8.05 -25.58
CA ASN A 542 8.64 6.59 -25.67
C ASN A 542 7.47 6.07 -26.52
N GLN A 543 6.27 6.63 -26.34
CA GLN A 543 5.08 6.30 -27.12
C GLN A 543 5.30 6.58 -28.61
N TRP A 544 5.93 7.73 -28.95
CA TRP A 544 6.27 8.06 -30.33
C TRP A 544 7.21 7.02 -30.94
N PHE A 545 8.29 6.63 -30.24
CA PHE A 545 9.21 5.60 -30.70
C PHE A 545 8.54 4.23 -30.88
N ARG A 546 7.64 3.84 -29.97
CA ARG A 546 6.87 2.60 -30.12
C ARG A 546 6.01 2.60 -31.39
N ASN A 547 5.38 3.70 -31.68
CA ASN A 547 4.49 3.82 -32.83
C ASN A 547 5.27 3.91 -34.15
N GLU A 548 6.33 4.69 -34.20
CA GLU A 548 7.15 4.92 -35.43
C GLU A 548 7.85 3.63 -35.85
N PHE A 549 8.37 2.88 -34.89
CA PHE A 549 9.09 1.62 -35.17
C PHE A 549 8.22 0.39 -34.96
N LYS A 550 6.89 0.52 -35.01
CA LYS A 550 5.98 -0.60 -34.72
C LYS A 550 6.25 -1.82 -35.60
N GLU A 551 6.37 -1.64 -36.94
CA GLU A 551 6.60 -2.75 -37.88
C GLU A 551 7.97 -3.41 -37.66
N GLU A 552 9.01 -2.61 -37.45
CA GLU A 552 10.35 -3.13 -37.14
C GLU A 552 10.35 -3.90 -35.80
N ASN A 553 9.66 -3.38 -34.79
CA ASN A 553 9.53 -4.04 -33.49
C ASN A 553 8.72 -5.34 -33.57
N ILE A 554 7.70 -5.42 -34.44
CA ILE A 554 6.97 -6.67 -34.71
C ILE A 554 7.93 -7.73 -35.28
N GLY A 555 8.73 -7.36 -36.27
CA GLY A 555 9.74 -8.25 -36.86
C GLY A 555 10.74 -8.75 -35.83
N LYS A 556 11.35 -7.83 -35.06
CA LYS A 556 12.28 -8.16 -33.95
C LYS A 556 11.64 -9.04 -32.88
N GLY A 557 10.42 -8.72 -32.45
CA GLY A 557 9.70 -9.50 -31.44
C GLY A 557 9.44 -10.94 -31.91
N LYS A 558 9.06 -11.12 -33.16
CA LYS A 558 8.89 -12.45 -33.77
C LYS A 558 10.20 -13.23 -33.79
N GLU A 559 11.29 -12.60 -34.19
CA GLU A 559 12.63 -13.21 -34.19
C GLU A 559 13.07 -13.61 -32.76
N MET A 560 12.85 -12.75 -31.76
CA MET A 560 13.20 -13.00 -30.36
C MET A 560 12.41 -14.20 -29.81
N LEU A 561 11.10 -14.29 -30.07
CA LEU A 561 10.29 -15.43 -29.66
C LEU A 561 10.76 -16.73 -30.31
N LEU A 562 11.03 -16.73 -31.61
CA LEU A 562 11.53 -17.91 -32.34
C LEU A 562 12.93 -18.32 -31.85
N ALA A 563 13.81 -17.36 -31.61
CA ALA A 563 15.15 -17.61 -31.06
C ALA A 563 15.09 -18.25 -29.66
N TYR A 564 14.20 -17.74 -28.81
CA TYR A 564 13.99 -18.31 -27.47
C TYR A 564 13.44 -19.74 -27.55
N CYS A 565 12.44 -20.03 -28.40
CA CYS A 565 11.93 -21.35 -28.61
C CYS A 565 13.06 -22.30 -29.04
N LYS A 566 13.89 -21.90 -30.02
CA LYS A 566 15.03 -22.67 -30.47
C LYS A 566 16.07 -22.94 -29.37
N ALA A 567 16.40 -21.89 -28.59
CA ALA A 567 17.37 -21.99 -27.49
C ALA A 567 16.89 -22.94 -26.34
N LYS A 568 15.58 -23.05 -26.14
CA LYS A 568 14.96 -23.86 -25.09
C LYS A 568 14.42 -25.22 -25.61
N GLY A 569 14.59 -25.51 -26.89
CA GLY A 569 14.06 -26.74 -27.49
C GLY A 569 12.53 -26.82 -27.51
N LEU A 570 11.84 -25.67 -27.51
CA LEU A 570 10.38 -25.58 -27.51
C LEU A 570 9.83 -25.59 -28.93
N SER A 571 8.70 -26.26 -29.16
CA SER A 571 8.01 -26.28 -30.45
C SER A 571 7.23 -24.96 -30.65
N ALA A 572 7.77 -24.06 -31.44
CA ALA A 572 7.08 -22.80 -31.77
C ALA A 572 5.73 -23.05 -32.46
N ALA A 573 5.61 -24.12 -33.28
CA ALA A 573 4.37 -24.47 -33.97
C ALA A 573 3.25 -24.91 -33.01
N ASP A 574 3.60 -25.48 -31.87
CA ASP A 574 2.64 -25.93 -30.88
C ASP A 574 2.25 -24.82 -29.91
N LEU A 575 3.19 -23.94 -29.55
CA LEU A 575 2.96 -22.87 -28.63
C LEU A 575 2.24 -21.66 -29.27
N LEU A 576 2.57 -21.33 -30.53
CA LEU A 576 1.96 -20.17 -31.22
C LEU A 576 0.61 -20.55 -31.88
N LYS A 577 -0.21 -21.35 -31.20
CA LYS A 577 -1.59 -21.63 -31.61
C LYS A 577 -2.57 -20.61 -31.07
N PRO A 578 -3.69 -20.30 -31.78
CA PRO A 578 -4.64 -19.26 -31.39
C PRO A 578 -5.07 -19.29 -29.92
N PRO A 579 -5.43 -20.44 -29.30
CA PRO A 579 -5.88 -20.46 -27.90
C PRO A 579 -4.84 -19.93 -26.90
N TYR A 580 -3.57 -20.26 -27.13
CA TYR A 580 -2.48 -19.83 -26.24
C TYR A 580 -2.09 -18.37 -26.49
N MET A 581 -2.15 -17.93 -27.77
CA MET A 581 -1.94 -16.52 -28.15
C MET A 581 -3.01 -15.63 -27.53
N GLU A 582 -4.29 -16.01 -27.65
CA GLU A 582 -5.42 -15.30 -27.07
C GLU A 582 -5.32 -15.21 -25.55
N ALA A 583 -4.91 -16.28 -24.88
CA ALA A 583 -4.71 -16.31 -23.44
C ALA A 583 -3.63 -15.29 -23.00
N GLN A 584 -2.54 -15.14 -23.79
CA GLN A 584 -1.51 -14.13 -23.50
C GLN A 584 -2.01 -12.72 -23.81
N MET A 585 -2.68 -12.49 -24.94
CA MET A 585 -3.26 -11.21 -25.28
C MET A 585 -4.24 -10.72 -24.21
N LYS A 586 -5.11 -11.63 -23.72
CA LYS A 586 -6.04 -11.33 -22.63
C LYS A 586 -5.32 -11.01 -21.32
N LYS A 587 -4.28 -11.78 -20.99
CA LYS A 587 -3.49 -11.56 -19.75
C LYS A 587 -2.81 -10.22 -19.73
N TYR A 588 -2.18 -9.82 -20.84
CA TYR A 588 -1.40 -8.59 -20.94
C TYR A 588 -2.20 -7.39 -21.49
N GLY A 589 -3.49 -7.58 -21.80
CA GLY A 589 -4.40 -6.51 -22.23
C GLY A 589 -4.19 -6.01 -23.67
N PHE A 590 -3.56 -6.80 -24.54
CA PHE A 590 -3.38 -6.48 -25.96
C PHE A 590 -4.60 -6.83 -26.79
N ARG A 591 -4.90 -6.00 -27.79
CA ARG A 591 -6.03 -6.23 -28.71
C ARG A 591 -5.68 -7.20 -29.84
N ASP A 592 -4.44 -7.22 -30.25
CA ASP A 592 -3.91 -8.00 -31.36
C ASP A 592 -2.52 -8.54 -31.05
N TRP A 593 -2.15 -9.64 -31.75
CA TRP A 593 -0.88 -10.33 -31.55
C TRP A 593 0.32 -9.50 -32.00
N ASP A 594 0.15 -8.68 -33.03
CA ASP A 594 1.21 -7.80 -33.56
C ASP A 594 1.59 -6.73 -32.53
N SER A 595 0.63 -6.20 -31.79
CA SER A 595 0.89 -5.28 -30.67
C SER A 595 1.67 -5.94 -29.53
N LEU A 596 1.41 -7.22 -29.24
CA LEU A 596 2.19 -7.98 -28.27
C LEU A 596 3.60 -8.26 -28.79
N LEU A 597 3.76 -8.65 -30.08
CA LEU A 597 5.07 -8.82 -30.71
C LEU A 597 5.89 -7.53 -30.70
N ALA A 598 5.26 -6.39 -31.02
CA ALA A 598 5.92 -5.09 -30.96
C ALA A 598 6.41 -4.77 -29.53
N ALA A 599 5.61 -5.15 -28.51
CA ALA A 599 6.01 -4.99 -27.10
C ALA A 599 7.24 -5.85 -26.73
N VAL A 600 7.34 -7.06 -27.27
CA VAL A 600 8.55 -7.89 -27.13
C VAL A 600 9.74 -7.27 -27.86
N GLY A 601 9.55 -6.82 -29.11
CA GLY A 601 10.62 -6.31 -29.94
C GLY A 601 11.27 -5.02 -29.44
N HIS A 602 10.52 -4.16 -28.72
CA HIS A 602 11.09 -2.97 -28.07
C HIS A 602 11.58 -3.23 -26.63
N GLY A 603 11.45 -4.48 -26.10
CA GLY A 603 11.92 -4.87 -24.76
C GLY A 603 10.96 -4.60 -23.62
N GLY A 604 9.70 -4.21 -23.90
CA GLY A 604 8.65 -4.01 -22.88
C GLY A 604 8.08 -5.32 -22.31
N LEU A 605 8.21 -6.43 -23.03
CA LEU A 605 7.89 -7.78 -22.56
C LEU A 605 9.06 -8.72 -22.85
N LYS A 606 9.40 -9.57 -21.91
CA LYS A 606 10.42 -10.59 -22.13
C LYS A 606 9.80 -11.81 -22.81
N GLU A 607 10.45 -12.28 -23.87
CA GLU A 607 10.07 -13.47 -24.61
C GLU A 607 9.86 -14.70 -23.74
N GLY A 608 10.73 -14.88 -22.72
CA GLY A 608 10.65 -15.99 -21.77
C GLY A 608 9.38 -15.97 -20.91
N GLN A 609 8.86 -14.81 -20.53
CA GLN A 609 7.63 -14.72 -19.73
C GLN A 609 6.40 -15.20 -20.53
N ILE A 610 6.36 -14.88 -21.81
CA ILE A 610 5.28 -15.25 -22.70
C ILE A 610 5.35 -16.75 -23.01
N LEU A 611 6.51 -17.22 -23.47
CA LEU A 611 6.67 -18.58 -23.94
C LEU A 611 6.63 -19.63 -22.83
N ASN A 612 7.21 -19.34 -21.65
CA ASN A 612 7.10 -20.24 -20.50
C ASN A 612 5.64 -20.41 -20.05
N ARG A 613 4.87 -19.33 -20.07
CA ARG A 613 3.44 -19.42 -19.75
C ARG A 613 2.62 -20.13 -20.81
N MET A 614 2.94 -19.92 -22.09
CA MET A 614 2.31 -20.70 -23.18
C MET A 614 2.66 -22.18 -23.05
N GLN A 615 3.90 -22.51 -22.67
CA GLN A 615 4.32 -23.89 -22.40
C GLN A 615 3.54 -24.50 -21.23
N GLU A 616 3.35 -23.76 -20.13
CA GLU A 616 2.53 -24.22 -18.99
C GLU A 616 1.08 -24.53 -19.41
N LEU A 617 0.48 -23.68 -20.25
CA LEU A 617 -0.87 -23.90 -20.78
C LEU A 617 -0.91 -25.11 -21.71
N TYR A 618 0.08 -25.24 -22.59
CA TYR A 618 0.21 -26.37 -23.49
C TYR A 618 0.38 -27.68 -22.72
N ASP A 619 1.26 -27.72 -21.72
CA ASP A 619 1.51 -28.91 -20.89
C ASP A 619 0.28 -29.31 -20.06
N ARG A 620 -0.53 -28.34 -19.64
CA ARG A 620 -1.80 -28.61 -18.96
C ARG A 620 -2.82 -29.28 -19.91
N ASP A 621 -2.89 -28.79 -21.14
CA ASP A 621 -3.85 -29.30 -22.15
C ASP A 621 -3.34 -30.57 -22.78
N HIS A 622 -2.03 -30.85 -22.73
CA HIS A 622 -1.36 -32.05 -23.26
C HIS A 622 -0.45 -32.64 -22.15
N PRO A 623 -1.03 -33.25 -21.11
CA PRO A 623 -0.25 -33.85 -20.02
C PRO A 623 0.67 -34.95 -20.56
N ARG A 624 1.98 -34.66 -20.58
CA ARG A 624 3.01 -35.63 -20.97
C ARG A 624 3.30 -36.53 -19.78
N VAL A 625 3.05 -37.82 -19.94
CA VAL A 625 3.49 -38.85 -18.98
C VAL A 625 4.99 -39.02 -19.20
N LEU A 626 5.80 -38.38 -18.40
CA LEU A 626 7.26 -38.59 -18.39
C LEU A 626 7.53 -39.96 -17.75
N SER A 627 8.33 -40.81 -18.39
CA SER A 627 8.83 -42.03 -17.74
C SER A 627 9.78 -41.64 -16.59
N ASN A 628 9.84 -42.49 -15.56
CA ASN A 628 10.76 -42.28 -14.43
C ASN A 628 12.22 -42.14 -14.90
N GLU A 629 12.59 -42.78 -16.02
CA GLU A 629 13.94 -42.72 -16.61
C GLU A 629 14.26 -41.37 -17.24
N GLU A 630 13.29 -40.74 -17.94
CA GLU A 630 13.47 -39.40 -18.53
C GLU A 630 13.59 -38.32 -17.47
N VAL A 631 12.86 -38.47 -16.36
CA VAL A 631 12.94 -37.57 -15.22
C VAL A 631 14.29 -37.67 -14.51
N LEU A 632 14.79 -38.89 -14.32
CA LEU A 632 16.10 -39.14 -13.71
C LEU A 632 17.24 -38.63 -14.61
N ALA A 633 17.13 -38.77 -15.92
CA ALA A 633 18.09 -38.19 -16.86
C ALA A 633 18.14 -36.67 -16.80
N GLY A 634 16.97 -36.00 -16.76
CA GLY A 634 16.89 -34.54 -16.62
C GLY A 634 17.40 -34.01 -15.27
N ILE A 635 17.26 -34.78 -14.20
CA ILE A 635 17.83 -34.45 -12.88
C ILE A 635 19.36 -34.62 -12.91
N ALA A 636 19.86 -35.67 -13.57
CA ALA A 636 21.29 -35.91 -13.72
C ALA A 636 21.99 -34.82 -14.57
N GLU A 637 21.37 -34.35 -15.65
CA GLU A 637 21.88 -33.22 -16.45
C GLU A 637 21.92 -31.91 -15.66
N ASN A 638 20.89 -31.60 -14.86
CA ASN A 638 20.88 -30.46 -13.98
C ASN A 638 21.91 -30.56 -12.83
N ALA A 639 22.19 -31.78 -12.36
CA ALA A 639 23.23 -32.03 -11.37
C ALA A 639 24.64 -31.83 -11.95
N GLN A 640 24.88 -32.27 -13.21
CA GLN A 640 26.15 -32.04 -13.90
C GLN A 640 26.43 -30.55 -14.18
N ALA A 641 25.41 -29.75 -14.47
CA ALA A 641 25.54 -28.30 -14.62
C ALA A 641 25.89 -27.58 -13.29
N ARG A 642 25.62 -28.21 -12.13
CA ARG A 642 26.02 -27.70 -10.79
C ARG A 642 27.33 -28.25 -10.26
N GLN A 643 27.98 -29.18 -10.93
CA GLN A 643 29.24 -29.83 -10.50
C GLN A 643 30.52 -28.99 -10.64
N MET A 644 30.43 -27.68 -10.84
CA MET A 644 31.61 -26.80 -10.78
C MET A 644 31.86 -26.17 -9.39
N LEU A 645 31.25 -26.70 -8.31
CA LEU A 645 31.56 -26.33 -6.93
C LEU A 645 31.95 -27.58 -6.09
N PRO A 646 32.86 -27.47 -5.08
CA PRO A 646 33.47 -28.62 -4.43
C PRO A 646 32.44 -29.49 -3.67
N ARG A 647 32.64 -30.82 -3.76
CA ARG A 647 31.86 -31.89 -3.14
C ARG A 647 31.72 -31.73 -1.63
N ALA A 648 30.49 -31.50 -1.15
CA ALA A 648 30.11 -31.77 0.23
C ALA A 648 29.23 -33.04 0.26
N LYS A 649 29.44 -33.91 1.26
CA LYS A 649 28.71 -35.19 1.46
C LYS A 649 27.20 -34.92 1.55
N SER A 650 26.37 -35.89 1.07
CA SER A 650 24.90 -35.79 1.11
C SER A 650 24.42 -35.57 2.54
N LYS A 651 23.73 -34.47 2.76
CA LYS A 651 23.27 -34.03 4.09
C LYS A 651 21.94 -34.70 4.53
N ASN A 652 21.30 -35.50 3.70
CA ASN A 652 19.88 -35.87 3.93
C ASN A 652 19.61 -37.37 4.12
N GLY A 653 20.61 -38.23 4.10
CA GLY A 653 20.48 -39.67 4.45
C GLY A 653 19.45 -40.49 3.65
N ILE A 654 19.19 -40.13 2.36
CA ILE A 654 18.21 -40.82 1.52
C ILE A 654 18.84 -41.23 0.18
N VAL A 655 18.55 -42.46 -0.24
CA VAL A 655 18.88 -43.05 -1.56
C VAL A 655 17.61 -43.18 -2.37
N VAL A 656 17.61 -42.62 -3.58
CA VAL A 656 16.49 -42.72 -4.50
C VAL A 656 16.91 -43.59 -5.71
N LYS A 657 16.30 -44.79 -5.85
CA LYS A 657 16.59 -45.75 -6.94
C LYS A 657 18.09 -46.01 -7.20
N GLY A 658 18.91 -46.07 -6.13
CA GLY A 658 20.37 -46.27 -6.24
C GLY A 658 21.18 -45.06 -6.70
N ILE A 659 20.58 -43.87 -6.79
CA ILE A 659 21.27 -42.64 -7.11
C ILE A 659 21.52 -41.88 -5.78
N HIS A 660 22.79 -41.63 -5.51
CA HIS A 660 23.25 -40.78 -4.37
C HIS A 660 23.28 -39.32 -4.80
N ASP A 661 23.02 -38.39 -3.89
CA ASP A 661 23.10 -36.91 -4.10
C ASP A 661 21.97 -36.24 -4.92
N VAL A 662 20.75 -36.76 -4.85
CA VAL A 662 19.58 -36.07 -5.41
C VAL A 662 19.06 -35.02 -4.42
N ALA A 663 18.62 -33.83 -4.93
CA ALA A 663 17.96 -32.83 -4.11
C ALA A 663 16.59 -33.34 -3.64
N VAL A 664 16.55 -33.86 -2.41
CA VAL A 664 15.33 -34.36 -1.77
C VAL A 664 14.80 -33.36 -0.75
N ARG A 665 13.49 -33.37 -0.57
CA ARG A 665 12.80 -32.60 0.48
C ARG A 665 11.80 -33.50 1.18
N PHE A 666 11.77 -33.44 2.51
CA PHE A 666 10.74 -34.09 3.29
C PHE A 666 9.40 -33.36 3.13
N SER A 667 8.36 -34.13 2.90
CA SER A 667 7.00 -33.60 2.75
C SER A 667 6.43 -33.17 4.10
N LYS A 668 5.82 -32.00 4.15
CA LYS A 668 5.15 -31.49 5.37
C LYS A 668 3.83 -32.18 5.65
N CYS A 669 3.20 -32.85 4.69
CA CYS A 669 1.88 -33.45 4.87
C CYS A 669 1.92 -34.81 5.62
N CYS A 670 3.09 -35.41 5.79
CA CYS A 670 3.26 -36.68 6.49
C CYS A 670 4.56 -36.77 7.31
N SER A 671 5.41 -35.76 7.27
CA SER A 671 6.61 -35.58 8.09
C SER A 671 7.37 -36.90 8.31
N PRO A 672 7.95 -37.52 7.22
CA PRO A 672 8.61 -38.82 7.33
C PRO A 672 9.88 -38.72 8.19
N VAL A 673 10.09 -39.74 9.03
CA VAL A 673 11.25 -39.86 9.91
C VAL A 673 11.97 -41.19 9.65
N PRO A 674 13.28 -41.30 9.97
CA PRO A 674 14.02 -42.55 9.81
C PRO A 674 13.30 -43.76 10.44
N GLY A 675 13.18 -44.85 9.65
CA GLY A 675 12.42 -46.04 10.01
C GLY A 675 10.98 -46.05 9.47
N ASP A 676 10.49 -45.00 8.83
CA ASP A 676 9.26 -45.03 8.06
C ASP A 676 9.52 -45.66 6.67
N GLU A 677 8.52 -46.36 6.13
CA GLU A 677 8.53 -46.71 4.71
C GLU A 677 8.25 -45.45 3.88
N ILE A 678 9.17 -45.10 2.98
CA ILE A 678 9.13 -43.84 2.23
C ILE A 678 9.03 -44.07 0.73
N ILE A 679 8.48 -43.09 0.04
CA ILE A 679 8.37 -43.06 -1.41
C ILE A 679 8.68 -41.63 -1.89
N GLY A 680 9.43 -41.52 -2.99
CA GLY A 680 9.72 -40.26 -3.62
C GLY A 680 8.62 -39.83 -4.59
N PHE A 681 8.20 -38.57 -4.56
CA PHE A 681 7.35 -37.96 -5.56
C PHE A 681 8.13 -36.91 -6.33
N VAL A 682 8.31 -37.11 -7.63
CA VAL A 682 9.09 -36.23 -8.49
C VAL A 682 8.30 -34.94 -8.76
N THR A 683 8.79 -33.83 -8.28
CA THR A 683 8.15 -32.52 -8.45
C THR A 683 8.68 -31.79 -9.67
N ARG A 684 7.83 -31.06 -10.40
CA ARG A 684 8.26 -30.26 -11.57
C ARG A 684 9.15 -29.10 -11.12
N GLY A 685 10.47 -29.23 -11.33
CA GLY A 685 11.44 -28.16 -11.08
C GLY A 685 11.94 -27.94 -9.64
N ARG A 686 11.54 -28.80 -8.65
CA ARG A 686 11.91 -28.64 -7.23
C ARG A 686 12.61 -29.86 -6.62
N GLY A 687 13.00 -30.86 -7.41
CA GLY A 687 13.58 -32.11 -6.94
C GLY A 687 12.53 -33.13 -6.51
N ILE A 688 12.91 -34.05 -5.63
CA ILE A 688 12.05 -35.16 -5.17
C ILE A 688 11.50 -34.81 -3.78
N SER A 689 10.19 -34.91 -3.61
CA SER A 689 9.52 -34.80 -2.33
C SER A 689 9.35 -36.19 -1.72
N ILE A 690 9.90 -36.42 -0.54
CA ILE A 690 9.82 -37.70 0.17
C ILE A 690 8.57 -37.72 1.04
N HIS A 691 7.75 -38.72 0.82
CA HIS A 691 6.52 -38.98 1.55
C HIS A 691 6.58 -40.35 2.24
N ARG A 692 5.75 -40.57 3.24
CA ARG A 692 5.46 -41.90 3.73
C ARG A 692 4.58 -42.63 2.73
N THR A 693 4.70 -43.96 2.65
CA THR A 693 3.90 -44.80 1.73
C THR A 693 2.41 -44.80 2.08
N ASP A 694 2.08 -44.59 3.37
CA ASP A 694 0.70 -44.46 3.89
C ASP A 694 0.12 -43.01 3.86
N CYS A 695 0.82 -42.06 3.27
CA CYS A 695 0.37 -40.68 3.18
C CYS A 695 -0.92 -40.54 2.36
N VAL A 696 -1.95 -39.89 2.89
CA VAL A 696 -3.25 -39.69 2.22
C VAL A 696 -3.08 -39.03 0.85
N ASN A 697 -2.13 -38.08 0.70
CA ASN A 697 -1.85 -37.42 -0.57
C ASN A 697 -1.20 -38.36 -1.59
N ILE A 698 -0.47 -39.39 -1.16
CA ILE A 698 0.10 -40.42 -2.05
C ILE A 698 -0.95 -41.46 -2.42
N LEU A 699 -1.76 -41.90 -1.45
CA LEU A 699 -2.80 -42.89 -1.68
C LEU A 699 -3.90 -42.38 -2.63
N ASN A 700 -4.23 -41.09 -2.57
CA ASN A 700 -5.26 -40.45 -3.40
C ASN A 700 -4.71 -39.82 -4.70
N LEU A 701 -3.46 -40.14 -5.10
CA LEU A 701 -2.91 -39.65 -6.37
C LEU A 701 -3.71 -40.18 -7.56
N PRO A 702 -4.07 -39.31 -8.53
CA PRO A 702 -4.61 -39.73 -9.82
C PRO A 702 -3.67 -40.69 -10.53
N GLU A 703 -4.21 -41.62 -11.32
CA GLU A 703 -3.43 -42.66 -12.02
C GLU A 703 -2.30 -42.09 -12.90
N ILE A 704 -2.55 -40.96 -13.53
CA ILE A 704 -1.58 -40.20 -14.35
C ILE A 704 -0.41 -39.65 -13.50
N GLU A 705 -0.63 -39.26 -12.26
CA GLU A 705 0.41 -38.75 -11.38
C GLU A 705 1.19 -39.86 -10.64
N ARG A 706 0.65 -41.09 -10.56
CA ARG A 706 1.35 -42.25 -9.98
C ARG A 706 2.63 -42.63 -10.75
N ALA A 707 2.70 -42.33 -12.04
CA ALA A 707 3.92 -42.50 -12.84
C ALA A 707 5.10 -41.63 -12.37
N ARG A 708 4.86 -40.68 -11.49
CA ARG A 708 5.88 -39.80 -10.90
C ARG A 708 6.40 -40.28 -9.54
N LEU A 709 5.88 -41.42 -9.06
CA LEU A 709 6.39 -42.06 -7.85
C LEU A 709 7.68 -42.84 -8.18
N ILE A 710 8.63 -42.72 -7.27
CA ILE A 710 9.94 -43.37 -7.38
C ILE A 710 10.31 -43.96 -6.02
N ASP A 711 10.88 -45.18 -6.06
CA ASP A 711 11.33 -45.86 -4.85
C ASP A 711 12.43 -45.07 -4.16
N ALA A 712 12.27 -44.87 -2.87
CA ALA A 712 13.20 -44.15 -2.01
C ALA A 712 13.39 -44.94 -0.72
N ASP A 713 14.65 -45.03 -0.26
CA ASP A 713 15.04 -45.71 0.96
C ASP A 713 15.96 -44.81 1.82
N TRP A 714 15.99 -45.08 3.12
CA TRP A 714 16.92 -44.41 4.04
C TRP A 714 18.33 -44.97 3.84
N GLU A 715 19.35 -44.11 3.78
CA GLU A 715 20.76 -44.49 3.64
C GLU A 715 21.35 -44.86 5.02
N GLY A 716 21.66 -46.12 5.22
CA GLY A 716 22.26 -46.68 6.43
C GLY A 716 21.23 -47.34 7.38
N SER A 717 21.77 -48.10 8.37
CA SER A 717 20.93 -48.69 9.42
C SER A 717 20.43 -47.62 10.38
N PRO A 718 19.29 -47.81 11.07
CA PRO A 718 18.78 -46.85 12.04
C PRO A 718 19.76 -46.48 13.14
N GLU A 719 20.77 -47.30 13.38
CA GLU A 719 21.85 -47.12 14.37
C GLU A 719 22.97 -46.18 13.86
N GLU A 720 23.17 -46.06 12.53
CA GLU A 720 24.21 -45.26 11.91
C GLU A 720 23.75 -43.80 11.65
N ILE A 721 22.45 -43.54 11.68
CA ILE A 721 21.84 -42.21 11.49
C ILE A 721 21.74 -41.44 12.84
N GLN A 722 22.31 -41.98 13.94
CA GLN A 722 22.32 -41.36 15.25
C GLN A 722 23.09 -40.02 15.24
N GLY A 723 22.31 -38.90 15.29
CA GLY A 723 22.83 -37.54 15.44
C GLY A 723 22.03 -36.45 14.71
N GLU A 724 21.20 -36.81 13.74
CA GLU A 724 20.32 -35.83 13.09
C GLU A 724 18.91 -35.92 13.68
N LYS A 725 18.28 -34.77 13.96
CA LYS A 725 16.90 -34.66 14.44
C LYS A 725 15.98 -34.37 13.29
N TYR A 726 14.79 -35.01 13.29
CA TYR A 726 13.76 -34.88 12.26
C TYR A 726 12.46 -34.38 12.88
N VAL A 727 11.79 -33.50 12.19
CA VAL A 727 10.54 -32.91 12.67
C VAL A 727 9.38 -33.88 12.46
N ALA A 728 8.72 -34.29 13.54
CA ALA A 728 7.47 -35.06 13.52
C ALA A 728 6.30 -34.17 13.98
N GLU A 729 5.12 -34.40 13.41
CA GLU A 729 3.89 -33.74 13.81
C GLU A 729 2.82 -34.77 14.17
N ILE A 730 2.16 -34.59 15.33
CA ILE A 730 1.05 -35.42 15.80
C ILE A 730 -0.15 -34.54 16.12
N VAL A 731 -1.34 -35.13 15.92
CA VAL A 731 -2.62 -34.54 16.34
C VAL A 731 -3.21 -35.41 17.46
N ILE A 732 -3.44 -34.80 18.61
CA ILE A 732 -3.96 -35.46 19.81
C ILE A 732 -5.42 -35.03 19.98
N TYR A 733 -6.31 -36.00 20.03
CA TYR A 733 -7.72 -35.80 20.37
C TYR A 733 -7.94 -36.18 21.84
N ALA A 734 -8.48 -35.27 22.62
CA ALA A 734 -8.65 -35.46 24.04
C ALA A 734 -9.92 -34.79 24.56
N ASN A 735 -10.45 -35.27 25.69
CA ASN A 735 -11.46 -34.55 26.45
C ASN A 735 -10.81 -33.35 27.16
N ASN A 736 -11.34 -32.15 26.89
CA ASN A 736 -10.80 -30.93 27.50
C ASN A 736 -10.98 -30.90 29.02
N ARG A 737 -9.88 -30.71 29.74
CA ARG A 737 -9.85 -30.49 31.19
C ARG A 737 -8.75 -29.52 31.57
N SER A 738 -8.88 -28.94 32.77
CA SER A 738 -7.79 -28.15 33.35
C SER A 738 -6.53 -29.01 33.53
N GLY A 739 -5.37 -28.49 33.09
CA GLY A 739 -4.09 -29.18 33.19
C GLY A 739 -3.73 -30.09 32.03
N LEU A 740 -4.63 -30.39 31.06
CA LEU A 740 -4.36 -31.27 29.91
C LEU A 740 -3.08 -30.90 29.16
N LEU A 741 -2.94 -29.60 28.81
CA LEU A 741 -1.77 -29.08 28.10
C LEU A 741 -0.47 -29.24 28.91
N ALA A 742 -0.57 -29.04 30.25
CA ALA A 742 0.57 -29.22 31.15
C ALA A 742 1.02 -30.67 31.23
N ASP A 743 0.07 -31.62 31.27
CA ASP A 743 0.37 -33.05 31.31
C ASP A 743 1.02 -33.52 29.99
N ILE A 744 0.53 -33.08 28.84
CA ILE A 744 1.12 -33.40 27.53
C ILE A 744 2.54 -32.79 27.43
N SER A 745 2.70 -31.52 27.82
CA SER A 745 4.00 -30.87 27.83
C SER A 745 5.00 -31.57 28.76
N ARG A 746 4.55 -31.99 29.92
CA ARG A 746 5.36 -32.77 30.89
C ARG A 746 5.78 -34.10 30.29
N ALA A 747 4.89 -34.83 29.64
CA ALA A 747 5.19 -36.11 28.99
C ALA A 747 6.27 -36.00 27.90
N LEU A 748 6.28 -34.90 27.18
CA LEU A 748 7.31 -34.58 26.17
C LEU A 748 8.63 -34.18 26.84
N THR A 749 8.60 -33.33 27.87
CA THR A 749 9.76 -32.86 28.61
C THR A 749 10.49 -34.01 29.34
N GLU A 750 9.75 -34.95 29.93
CA GLU A 750 10.30 -36.14 30.57
C GLU A 750 11.14 -37.03 29.63
N LYS A 751 10.91 -36.90 28.34
CA LYS A 751 11.63 -37.62 27.28
C LYS A 751 12.73 -36.77 26.60
N ASN A 752 13.01 -35.56 27.15
CA ASN A 752 13.96 -34.59 26.54
C ASN A 752 13.63 -34.24 25.08
N ILE A 753 12.37 -34.15 24.74
CA ILE A 753 11.90 -33.80 23.38
C ILE A 753 11.70 -32.31 23.29
N ASP A 754 12.35 -31.68 22.32
CA ASP A 754 12.23 -30.26 22.03
C ASP A 754 10.95 -29.96 21.24
N ILE A 755 10.02 -29.22 21.83
CA ILE A 755 8.74 -28.85 21.22
C ILE A 755 8.97 -27.62 20.33
N LEU A 756 8.71 -27.75 19.01
CA LEU A 756 8.82 -26.66 18.05
C LEU A 756 7.56 -25.82 18.00
N SER A 757 6.39 -26.45 18.03
CA SER A 757 5.11 -25.76 18.09
C SER A 757 4.03 -26.60 18.76
N MET A 758 3.06 -25.95 19.41
CA MET A 758 1.88 -26.59 19.97
C MET A 758 0.68 -25.68 19.79
N ASN A 759 -0.36 -26.17 19.12
CA ASN A 759 -1.62 -25.47 18.90
C ASN A 759 -2.77 -26.28 19.51
N THR A 760 -3.67 -25.60 20.21
CA THR A 760 -4.82 -26.23 20.86
C THR A 760 -6.11 -25.57 20.39
N ARG A 761 -7.10 -26.39 20.00
CA ARG A 761 -8.46 -25.95 19.69
C ARG A 761 -9.44 -26.77 20.52
N THR A 762 -10.41 -26.09 21.16
CA THR A 762 -11.45 -26.76 21.92
C THR A 762 -12.80 -26.54 21.25
N SER A 763 -13.55 -27.62 21.01
CA SER A 763 -14.90 -27.54 20.44
C SER A 763 -15.91 -27.15 21.53
N LYS A 764 -17.09 -26.64 21.11
CA LYS A 764 -18.22 -26.36 22.03
C LYS A 764 -18.72 -27.62 22.79
N GLN A 765 -18.33 -28.82 22.35
CA GLN A 765 -18.70 -30.10 22.94
C GLN A 765 -17.66 -30.61 23.97
N GLY A 766 -16.65 -29.81 24.28
CA GLY A 766 -15.63 -30.20 25.28
C GLY A 766 -14.51 -31.11 24.75
N LEU A 767 -14.43 -31.32 23.42
CA LEU A 767 -13.32 -32.04 22.78
C LEU A 767 -12.19 -31.06 22.47
N ALA A 768 -10.97 -31.39 22.87
CA ALA A 768 -9.75 -30.66 22.55
C ALA A 768 -8.98 -31.40 21.45
N THR A 769 -8.58 -30.65 20.41
CA THR A 769 -7.65 -31.11 19.36
C THR A 769 -6.34 -30.33 19.55
N LEU A 770 -5.24 -31.06 19.79
CA LEU A 770 -3.93 -30.47 20.00
C LEU A 770 -2.99 -30.94 18.88
N SER A 771 -2.44 -30.04 18.10
CA SER A 771 -1.38 -30.35 17.14
C SER A 771 -0.04 -30.00 17.78
N ALA A 772 0.89 -30.94 17.85
CA ALA A 772 2.23 -30.76 18.40
C ALA A 772 3.29 -31.16 17.37
N SER A 773 4.24 -30.25 17.09
CA SER A 773 5.41 -30.51 16.28
C SER A 773 6.66 -30.53 17.16
N PHE A 774 7.50 -31.52 17.03
CA PHE A 774 8.70 -31.71 17.84
C PHE A 774 9.77 -32.49 17.07
N GLU A 775 11.01 -32.47 17.58
CA GLU A 775 12.14 -33.15 16.96
C GLU A 775 12.39 -34.54 17.56
N VAL A 776 12.57 -35.53 16.69
CA VAL A 776 12.88 -36.93 17.06
C VAL A 776 14.00 -37.50 16.19
N GLY A 777 14.74 -38.46 16.72
CA GLY A 777 15.78 -39.16 15.98
C GLY A 777 15.28 -40.26 15.04
N GLY A 778 14.00 -40.67 15.14
CA GLY A 778 13.40 -41.67 14.29
C GLY A 778 12.08 -42.24 14.78
N ARG A 779 11.53 -43.25 14.05
CA ARG A 779 10.21 -43.86 14.31
C ARG A 779 10.08 -44.49 15.70
N GLU A 780 11.13 -45.10 16.20
CA GLU A 780 11.05 -45.75 17.51
C GLU A 780 10.92 -44.75 18.66
N GLU A 781 11.62 -43.63 18.57
CA GLU A 781 11.51 -42.55 19.55
C GLU A 781 10.12 -41.90 19.49
N LEU A 782 9.63 -41.64 18.26
CA LEU A 782 8.29 -41.12 18.06
C LEU A 782 7.21 -42.05 18.66
N ASN A 783 7.31 -43.35 18.43
CA ASN A 783 6.36 -44.29 18.99
C ASN A 783 6.38 -44.30 20.51
N ARG A 784 7.56 -44.23 21.15
CA ARG A 784 7.69 -44.10 22.61
C ARG A 784 7.03 -42.83 23.16
N VAL A 785 7.05 -41.77 22.42
CA VAL A 785 6.38 -40.51 22.76
C VAL A 785 4.86 -40.66 22.64
N ILE A 786 4.37 -41.22 21.54
CA ILE A 786 2.95 -41.44 21.29
C ILE A 786 2.36 -42.36 22.39
N GLU A 787 3.03 -43.48 22.73
CA GLU A 787 2.60 -44.39 23.81
C GLU A 787 2.55 -43.69 25.16
N LYS A 788 3.53 -42.82 25.46
CA LYS A 788 3.51 -42.05 26.73
C LYS A 788 2.33 -41.08 26.78
N ILE A 789 2.04 -40.37 25.69
CA ILE A 789 0.91 -39.45 25.63
C ILE A 789 -0.41 -40.19 25.72
N ARG A 790 -0.53 -41.42 25.17
CA ARG A 790 -1.70 -42.26 25.28
C ARG A 790 -2.02 -42.67 26.73
N THR A 791 -1.03 -42.67 27.65
CA THR A 791 -1.28 -42.97 29.04
C THR A 791 -1.99 -41.85 29.82
N ILE A 792 -2.17 -40.65 29.21
CA ILE A 792 -2.86 -39.55 29.84
C ILE A 792 -4.38 -39.79 29.74
N GLU A 793 -5.05 -39.83 30.90
CA GLU A 793 -6.45 -40.30 31.08
C GLU A 793 -7.48 -39.59 30.16
N SER A 794 -7.22 -38.39 29.75
CA SER A 794 -8.15 -37.63 28.88
C SER A 794 -7.87 -37.72 27.36
N VAL A 795 -6.80 -38.40 26.97
CA VAL A 795 -6.45 -38.59 25.56
C VAL A 795 -7.31 -39.72 24.97
N LEU A 796 -8.01 -39.42 23.89
CA LEU A 796 -8.89 -40.35 23.18
C LEU A 796 -8.19 -41.05 22.04
N ASP A 797 -7.46 -40.29 21.25
CA ASP A 797 -6.71 -40.81 20.10
C ASP A 797 -5.55 -39.89 19.72
N ILE A 798 -4.56 -40.45 19.02
CA ILE A 798 -3.39 -39.73 18.52
C ILE A 798 -3.17 -40.15 17.08
N GLU A 799 -3.24 -39.19 16.19
CA GLU A 799 -2.93 -39.35 14.78
C GLU A 799 -1.60 -38.70 14.44
N ARG A 800 -0.91 -39.30 13.51
CA ARG A 800 0.30 -38.73 12.95
C ARG A 800 -0.04 -38.00 11.67
N SER A 801 0.27 -36.68 11.60
CA SER A 801 0.02 -35.86 10.41
C SER A 801 0.74 -36.39 9.19
#